data_5981f1965c7705c2874f9fb4f21bfa3f
#
_entry.id   5981f1965c7705c2874f9fb4f21bfa3f
#
_cell.length_a   1.000
_cell.length_b   1.000
_cell.length_c   1.000
_cell.angle_alpha   90.00
_cell.angle_beta   90.00
_cell.angle_gamma   90.00
#
_symmetry.space_group_name_H-M   'P 1'
#
loop_
_entity.id
_entity.type
_entity.pdbx_description
1 polymer ?
#
loop_
_entity_poly.entity_id
_entity_poly.type
_entity_poly.pdbx_seq_one_letter_code
_entity_poly.pdbx_strand_id
1 'polypeptide(L)'
;MNRPLSVVTILVSAAALCTCATASFAQTPAPASAAQATGPAPENGGRRSMTALRLNDGEAVTLDGRLDEPFWARAIPAADFIQQDPQNGRPATEPTEVRIVYDKDVLYIGVTAFDSEPEKWLGYQRRRDEGLGSDDRFMWVIDTFLDGRTGYYFEMNPSGLMSDELIGATSRSREWDGIWNARHYRSNIGWNLEIAIPFRTLNFDPNTDMWGINFQRTVRRKNEESLWMGWQRNGNIRRMSNTGLVTGIGGVTQGSGLDIKPYGLFMGESFPGRGNPATVGNASAGIDLFYNPTPLLRANFTVNTDFAQTEVDQRQVNLTRYSLFFPEQRDFFLDGVTFLDFASQVETQGGFGNQSTFDTERILPFFSRRIGLRNGAPEKIDYGTKLTGQVGGQDVGVLHVRTGDNDDADTVGEEFTVLRVKRRMLSQSYIGAMATRRDPRAGDASHTAGIDARLATSSFMGRNNLELSGWFLNATRPGVSTGTSAFGTTLNYPNDRWNGRVDAVEIQKNFDPQVGFVTRQAYRRYTPSLDFQPRPQNHPYIRQITFGGAMTVQTNLRNELLQRGIEATLFQANLHSGDNLGLLAANRRERLDAPFRLTDGITLPLGAEYSFNRLRFFGNTAGRRKLSFNARYEVGDFYSGTRTERQMNMNIRLRPGLFMNVNTQWNRIELPEGTLTTKLYRFTGETQFSPFMALVNNIQYDTQSAVLGWQSRFRWILTPGNDLYLVYTHNWLDDPVRERFESLDRRMASKILYTYRF
;
A
#
# COMPACT_ATOMS: atom_id res chain seq x y z
N MET A 1 -25.93 4.87 -42.19
CA MET A 1 -24.68 4.28 -42.68
C MET A 1 -23.56 4.70 -41.72
N ASN A 2 -23.32 3.95 -40.69
CA ASN A 2 -22.29 4.22 -39.70
C ASN A 2 -21.09 3.32 -39.95
N ARG A 3 -19.97 3.90 -40.37
CA ARG A 3 -18.70 3.18 -40.42
C ARG A 3 -18.13 3.10 -39.00
N PRO A 4 -17.63 1.95 -38.56
CA PRO A 4 -16.96 1.85 -37.27
C PRO A 4 -15.61 2.59 -37.34
N LEU A 5 -15.39 3.51 -36.44
CA LEU A 5 -14.07 4.09 -36.17
C LEU A 5 -13.15 2.97 -35.64
N SER A 6 -12.14 2.62 -36.44
CA SER A 6 -11.16 1.61 -36.03
C SER A 6 -10.28 2.16 -34.89
N VAL A 7 -9.89 1.29 -33.97
CA VAL A 7 -9.01 1.59 -32.80
C VAL A 7 -7.70 2.30 -33.21
N VAL A 8 -7.24 2.07 -34.44
CA VAL A 8 -6.04 2.69 -35.02
C VAL A 8 -6.21 4.20 -35.22
N THR A 9 -7.43 4.69 -35.54
CA THR A 9 -7.68 6.11 -35.78
C THR A 9 -7.66 6.94 -34.50
N ILE A 10 -8.04 6.36 -33.37
CA ILE A 10 -8.01 7.04 -32.06
C ILE A 10 -6.58 7.18 -31.55
N LEU A 11 -5.72 6.20 -31.79
CA LEU A 11 -4.29 6.27 -31.42
C LEU A 11 -3.50 7.29 -32.24
N VAL A 12 -3.85 7.45 -33.53
CA VAL A 12 -3.23 8.45 -34.42
C VAL A 12 -3.69 9.87 -34.06
N SER A 13 -4.93 10.06 -33.63
CA SER A 13 -5.43 11.38 -33.20
C SER A 13 -4.80 11.86 -31.87
N ALA A 14 -4.44 10.94 -30.95
CA ALA A 14 -3.72 11.28 -29.72
C ALA A 14 -2.26 11.66 -30.00
N ALA A 15 -1.62 11.06 -31.01
CA ALA A 15 -0.27 11.42 -31.44
C ALA A 15 -0.21 12.77 -32.17
N ALA A 16 -1.27 13.16 -32.88
CA ALA A 16 -1.32 14.45 -33.60
C ALA A 16 -1.47 15.68 -32.70
N LEU A 17 -1.98 15.51 -31.47
CA LEU A 17 -2.05 16.58 -30.46
C LEU A 17 -0.70 16.91 -29.80
N CYS A 18 0.31 16.06 -29.96
CA CYS A 18 1.66 16.31 -29.44
C CYS A 18 2.58 17.10 -30.39
N THR A 19 2.17 17.43 -31.62
CA THR A 19 3.05 18.07 -32.62
C THR A 19 2.89 19.58 -32.79
N CYS A 20 2.01 20.23 -32.02
CA CYS A 20 1.79 21.68 -32.11
C CYS A 20 2.16 22.44 -30.86
N ALA A 21 3.44 22.42 -30.44
CA ALA A 21 4.02 23.45 -29.57
C ALA A 21 5.56 23.45 -29.62
N THR A 22 6.13 23.69 -30.80
CA THR A 22 7.53 24.16 -30.87
C THR A 22 7.54 25.69 -30.98
N ALA A 23 7.34 26.36 -29.86
CA ALA A 23 7.73 27.76 -29.75
C ALA A 23 9.23 27.78 -29.38
N SER A 24 10.07 28.21 -30.35
CA SER A 24 11.49 28.48 -30.12
C SER A 24 11.63 29.63 -29.14
N PHE A 25 12.01 29.30 -27.90
CA PHE A 25 12.60 30.31 -27.01
C PHE A 25 14.13 30.30 -27.19
N ALA A 26 14.67 31.42 -27.57
CA ALA A 26 16.11 31.66 -27.67
C ALA A 26 16.79 31.34 -26.33
N GLN A 27 17.77 30.42 -26.38
CA GLN A 27 18.62 30.08 -25.23
C GLN A 27 19.59 31.23 -24.98
N THR A 28 19.44 31.89 -23.84
CA THR A 28 20.49 32.71 -23.24
C THR A 28 21.57 31.76 -22.68
N PRO A 29 22.88 32.01 -22.89
CA PRO A 29 23.92 31.11 -22.40
C PRO A 29 23.92 31.07 -20.87
N ALA A 30 23.99 29.85 -20.34
CA ALA A 30 24.11 29.62 -18.91
C ALA A 30 25.43 30.14 -18.34
N PRO A 31 25.46 30.73 -17.15
CA PRO A 31 26.70 31.08 -16.47
C PRO A 31 27.45 29.79 -16.07
N ALA A 32 28.78 29.91 -16.13
CA ALA A 32 29.73 28.82 -15.93
C ALA A 32 29.48 27.96 -14.70
N SER A 33 29.64 26.67 -14.92
CA SER A 33 29.72 25.54 -14.01
C SER A 33 30.29 25.91 -12.62
N ALA A 34 29.43 25.83 -11.60
CA ALA A 34 29.91 25.65 -10.24
C ALA A 34 30.46 24.21 -10.11
N ALA A 35 31.67 24.10 -9.57
CA ALA A 35 32.42 22.87 -9.41
C ALA A 35 31.55 21.72 -8.89
N GLN A 36 31.51 20.62 -9.61
CA GLN A 36 30.99 19.35 -9.15
C GLN A 36 31.82 18.92 -7.94
N ALA A 37 31.16 18.77 -6.80
CA ALA A 37 31.75 18.07 -5.66
C ALA A 37 32.08 16.66 -6.11
N THR A 38 33.36 16.34 -6.24
CA THR A 38 33.87 15.03 -6.54
C THR A 38 33.70 14.15 -5.28
N GLY A 39 32.55 13.49 -5.15
CA GLY A 39 32.44 12.33 -4.29
C GLY A 39 33.28 11.18 -4.89
N PRO A 40 33.70 10.19 -4.11
CA PRO A 40 34.51 9.09 -4.59
C PRO A 40 33.88 8.46 -5.83
N ALA A 41 34.68 8.20 -6.84
CA ALA A 41 34.24 7.59 -8.10
C ALA A 41 33.56 6.24 -7.82
N PRO A 42 32.42 5.93 -8.46
CA PRO A 42 31.75 4.66 -8.24
C PRO A 42 32.60 3.51 -8.77
N GLU A 43 33.06 2.65 -7.88
CA GLU A 43 33.61 1.35 -8.22
C GLU A 43 32.41 0.40 -8.53
N ASN A 44 32.61 -0.61 -9.38
CA ASN A 44 31.60 -1.61 -9.76
C ASN A 44 30.39 -1.07 -10.56
N GLY A 45 30.63 -0.63 -11.79
CA GLY A 45 29.53 -0.33 -12.73
C GLY A 45 28.66 0.87 -12.39
N GLY A 46 29.18 1.83 -11.60
CA GLY A 46 28.48 3.06 -11.22
C GLY A 46 27.71 2.96 -9.91
N ARG A 47 27.78 1.85 -9.16
CA ARG A 47 27.16 1.67 -7.84
C ARG A 47 28.16 2.02 -6.72
N ARG A 48 27.71 2.72 -5.68
CA ARG A 48 28.47 2.84 -4.43
C ARG A 48 28.53 1.48 -3.74
N SER A 49 29.63 1.21 -3.05
CA SER A 49 29.81 -0.02 -2.27
C SER A 49 30.27 0.28 -0.85
N MET A 50 29.91 -0.60 0.07
CA MET A 50 30.41 -0.66 1.43
C MET A 50 30.72 -2.11 1.81
N THR A 51 31.55 -2.30 2.84
CA THR A 51 31.93 -3.64 3.31
C THR A 51 31.36 -3.87 4.71
N ALA A 52 30.69 -5.00 4.91
CA ALA A 52 30.27 -5.46 6.22
C ALA A 52 31.48 -6.02 6.99
N LEU A 53 31.65 -5.65 8.25
CA LEU A 53 32.70 -6.15 9.12
C LEU A 53 32.20 -7.39 9.89
N ARG A 54 32.88 -8.51 9.74
CA ARG A 54 32.61 -9.67 10.59
C ARG A 54 33.16 -9.44 12.00
N LEU A 55 32.34 -9.71 13.01
CA LEU A 55 32.77 -9.68 14.42
C LEU A 55 33.76 -10.81 14.69
N ASN A 56 34.78 -10.54 15.51
CA ASN A 56 35.70 -11.55 15.97
C ASN A 56 35.04 -12.46 17.01
N ASP A 57 35.61 -13.64 17.23
CA ASP A 57 35.14 -14.54 18.27
C ASP A 57 35.24 -13.86 19.64
N GLY A 58 34.12 -13.85 20.37
CA GLY A 58 33.99 -13.22 21.67
C GLY A 58 33.54 -11.75 21.64
N GLU A 59 33.46 -11.11 20.48
CA GLU A 59 32.79 -9.81 20.36
C GLU A 59 31.26 -10.00 20.29
N ALA A 60 30.52 -9.19 21.05
CA ALA A 60 29.06 -9.21 21.06
C ALA A 60 28.51 -7.79 21.07
N VAL A 61 27.43 -7.56 20.36
CA VAL A 61 26.71 -6.28 20.33
C VAL A 61 25.80 -6.20 21.56
N THR A 62 25.92 -5.11 22.32
CA THR A 62 24.99 -4.78 23.39
C THR A 62 23.92 -3.83 22.84
N LEU A 63 22.77 -4.36 22.43
CA LEU A 63 21.75 -3.56 21.77
C LEU A 63 21.14 -2.52 22.70
N ASP A 64 21.77 -1.34 22.83
CA ASP A 64 21.32 -0.22 23.68
C ASP A 64 21.14 1.10 22.90
N GLY A 65 21.49 1.11 21.61
CA GLY A 65 21.41 2.24 20.68
C GLY A 65 22.65 3.11 20.66
N ARG A 66 23.71 2.75 21.39
CA ARG A 66 25.00 3.42 21.36
C ARG A 66 25.93 2.65 20.44
N LEU A 67 26.81 3.36 19.77
CA LEU A 67 27.80 2.76 18.88
C LEU A 67 29.19 2.96 19.50
N ASP A 68 29.35 2.56 20.75
CA ASP A 68 30.57 2.79 21.55
C ASP A 68 31.46 1.56 21.71
N GLU A 69 31.01 0.36 21.25
CA GLU A 69 31.88 -0.78 21.21
C GLU A 69 32.99 -0.62 20.15
N PRO A 70 34.22 -1.12 20.44
CA PRO A 70 35.39 -0.90 19.58
C PRO A 70 35.26 -1.37 18.13
N PHE A 71 34.43 -2.36 17.87
CA PHE A 71 34.23 -2.87 16.52
C PHE A 71 33.48 -1.87 15.62
N TRP A 72 32.60 -1.02 16.15
CA TRP A 72 31.95 0.03 15.36
C TRP A 72 32.97 1.03 14.79
N ALA A 73 34.02 1.33 15.51
CA ALA A 73 35.10 2.21 15.02
C ALA A 73 35.92 1.56 13.90
N ARG A 74 36.00 0.21 13.83
CA ARG A 74 36.70 -0.53 12.76
C ARG A 74 35.86 -0.61 11.47
N ALA A 75 34.54 -0.53 11.57
CA ALA A 75 33.66 -0.62 10.42
C ALA A 75 33.67 0.69 9.63
N ILE A 76 33.94 0.62 8.33
CA ILE A 76 33.99 1.78 7.45
C ILE A 76 32.56 2.26 7.18
N PRO A 77 32.22 3.52 7.45
CA PRO A 77 30.87 4.02 7.27
C PRO A 77 30.52 4.27 5.80
N ALA A 78 29.26 3.97 5.42
CA ALA A 78 28.63 4.60 4.27
C ALA A 78 28.21 6.02 4.67
N ALA A 79 28.69 7.02 3.95
CA ALA A 79 28.50 8.45 4.20
C ALA A 79 28.17 9.20 2.90
N ASP A 80 28.28 10.53 2.90
CA ASP A 80 28.11 11.39 1.73
C ASP A 80 26.73 11.27 1.07
N PHE A 81 25.68 11.34 1.88
CA PHE A 81 24.29 11.33 1.39
C PHE A 81 24.01 12.55 0.53
N ILE A 82 23.24 12.36 -0.52
CA ILE A 82 22.88 13.38 -1.50
C ILE A 82 21.38 13.66 -1.44
N GLN A 83 21.01 14.94 -1.46
CA GLN A 83 19.62 15.35 -1.44
C GLN A 83 18.87 14.89 -2.71
N GLN A 84 17.71 14.26 -2.49
CA GLN A 84 16.68 14.10 -3.50
C GLN A 84 15.77 15.34 -3.52
N ASP A 85 15.39 15.83 -2.35
CA ASP A 85 14.62 17.04 -2.13
C ASP A 85 15.15 17.82 -0.91
N PRO A 86 15.06 19.14 -0.87
CA PRO A 86 14.58 20.06 -1.91
C PRO A 86 15.59 20.36 -3.00
N GLN A 87 16.89 20.20 -2.73
CA GLN A 87 17.98 20.58 -3.64
C GLN A 87 18.63 19.35 -4.28
N ASN A 88 17.95 18.78 -5.28
CA ASN A 88 18.40 17.53 -5.93
C ASN A 88 19.86 17.59 -6.39
N GLY A 89 20.63 16.59 -5.97
CA GLY A 89 22.05 16.47 -6.33
C GLY A 89 23.02 17.28 -5.44
N ARG A 90 22.54 18.01 -4.43
CA ARG A 90 23.38 18.67 -3.44
C ARG A 90 23.69 17.72 -2.27
N PRO A 91 24.82 17.90 -1.58
CA PRO A 91 25.08 17.17 -0.34
C PRO A 91 23.95 17.37 0.69
N ALA A 92 23.73 16.36 1.54
CA ALA A 92 22.83 16.46 2.68
C ALA A 92 23.28 17.59 3.62
N THR A 93 22.32 18.36 4.19
CA THR A 93 22.65 19.43 5.13
C THR A 93 22.92 18.91 6.54
N GLU A 94 22.48 17.70 6.84
CA GLU A 94 22.75 16.98 8.09
C GLU A 94 23.43 15.64 7.75
N PRO A 95 24.69 15.44 8.13
CA PRO A 95 25.43 14.23 7.80
C PRO A 95 24.78 12.96 8.39
N THR A 96 25.01 11.84 7.73
CA THR A 96 24.59 10.52 8.21
C THR A 96 25.69 9.53 7.91
N GLU A 97 26.01 8.70 8.90
CA GLU A 97 26.95 7.59 8.77
C GLU A 97 26.25 6.28 9.08
N VAL A 98 26.48 5.27 8.25
CA VAL A 98 25.91 3.92 8.43
C VAL A 98 27.03 2.90 8.41
N ARG A 99 27.09 2.06 9.42
CA ARG A 99 28.06 0.98 9.56
C ARG A 99 27.34 -0.35 9.60
N ILE A 100 27.96 -1.39 9.05
CA ILE A 100 27.40 -2.74 9.08
C ILE A 100 28.45 -3.66 9.68
N VAL A 101 28.04 -4.39 10.72
CA VAL A 101 28.80 -5.49 11.30
C VAL A 101 27.90 -6.73 11.36
N TYR A 102 28.47 -7.92 11.46
CA TYR A 102 27.67 -9.15 11.52
C TYR A 102 28.44 -10.28 12.25
N ASP A 103 27.68 -11.17 12.83
CA ASP A 103 28.15 -12.48 13.31
C ASP A 103 27.56 -13.60 12.41
N LYS A 104 27.58 -14.84 12.84
CA LYS A 104 27.02 -15.97 12.09
C LYS A 104 25.50 -15.96 11.99
N ASP A 105 24.79 -15.29 12.91
CA ASP A 105 23.33 -15.39 13.08
C ASP A 105 22.60 -14.05 12.81
N VAL A 106 23.30 -12.92 12.98
CA VAL A 106 22.66 -11.58 13.01
C VAL A 106 23.46 -10.57 12.19
N LEU A 107 22.75 -9.79 11.40
CA LEU A 107 23.22 -8.58 10.73
C LEU A 107 22.94 -7.38 11.64
N TYR A 108 23.94 -6.59 11.98
CA TYR A 108 23.80 -5.37 12.76
C TYR A 108 24.07 -4.14 11.90
N ILE A 109 23.21 -3.14 12.03
CA ILE A 109 23.33 -1.85 11.35
C ILE A 109 23.41 -0.75 12.39
N GLY A 110 24.54 -0.05 12.45
CA GLY A 110 24.75 1.11 13.28
C GLY A 110 24.58 2.40 12.47
N VAL A 111 23.70 3.30 12.93
CA VAL A 111 23.43 4.58 12.28
C VAL A 111 23.75 5.73 13.20
N THR A 112 24.54 6.69 12.74
CA THR A 112 24.71 8.00 13.38
C THR A 112 24.09 9.07 12.48
N ALA A 113 23.00 9.63 12.93
CA ALA A 113 22.27 10.70 12.24
C ALA A 113 22.60 12.03 12.92
N PHE A 114 23.67 12.71 12.44
CA PHE A 114 24.08 14.02 12.97
C PHE A 114 22.98 15.06 12.73
N ASP A 115 22.86 16.01 13.64
CA ASP A 115 21.87 17.08 13.55
C ASP A 115 22.43 18.36 14.16
N SER A 116 22.41 19.44 13.42
CA SER A 116 22.87 20.75 13.89
C SER A 116 21.97 21.36 14.97
N GLU A 117 20.73 20.87 15.08
CA GLU A 117 19.73 21.29 16.07
C GLU A 117 19.07 20.04 16.70
N PRO A 118 19.84 19.24 17.45
CA PRO A 118 19.39 17.91 17.91
C PRO A 118 18.16 17.94 18.81
N GLU A 119 17.85 19.07 19.45
CA GLU A 119 16.64 19.23 20.26
C GLU A 119 15.36 19.45 19.41
N LYS A 120 15.49 19.76 18.10
CA LYS A 120 14.36 20.05 17.20
C LYS A 120 13.95 18.86 16.32
N TRP A 121 14.49 17.67 16.57
CA TRP A 121 14.05 16.48 15.85
C TRP A 121 12.56 16.21 16.10
N LEU A 122 11.92 15.59 15.12
CA LEU A 122 10.50 15.22 15.15
C LEU A 122 10.36 13.69 15.23
N GLY A 123 9.80 13.20 16.33
CA GLY A 123 9.57 11.77 16.57
C GLY A 123 8.31 11.60 17.41
N TYR A 124 7.15 11.81 16.84
CA TYR A 124 5.89 11.69 17.54
C TYR A 124 5.37 10.27 17.59
N GLN A 125 5.50 9.53 16.47
CA GLN A 125 5.01 8.17 16.35
C GLN A 125 5.89 7.20 17.17
N ARG A 126 5.23 6.23 17.83
CA ARG A 126 5.90 5.18 18.61
C ARG A 126 5.41 3.79 18.26
N ARG A 127 4.13 3.62 17.88
CA ARG A 127 3.54 2.31 17.58
C ARG A 127 4.18 1.71 16.32
N ARG A 128 4.59 0.43 16.41
CA ARG A 128 5.13 -0.34 15.28
C ARG A 128 4.20 -0.28 14.07
N ASP A 129 4.77 -0.19 12.87
CA ASP A 129 4.13 -0.17 11.53
C ASP A 129 3.28 1.06 11.24
N GLU A 130 3.34 2.10 12.07
CA GLU A 130 2.72 3.38 11.76
C GLU A 130 3.50 4.18 10.71
N GLY A 131 2.75 5.01 9.96
CA GLY A 131 3.34 5.86 8.93
C GLY A 131 4.22 6.98 9.50
N LEU A 132 5.50 7.01 9.13
CA LEU A 132 6.48 8.00 9.55
C LEU A 132 6.58 9.24 8.64
N GLY A 133 5.62 9.46 7.75
CA GLY A 133 5.65 10.58 6.80
C GLY A 133 5.77 11.98 7.41
N SER A 134 5.52 12.12 8.69
CA SER A 134 5.53 13.39 9.44
C SER A 134 6.67 13.54 10.44
N ASP A 135 7.46 12.51 10.65
CA ASP A 135 8.57 12.46 11.59
C ASP A 135 9.92 12.48 10.86
N ASP A 136 10.99 12.82 11.57
CA ASP A 136 12.34 12.48 11.14
C ASP A 136 12.45 10.96 11.08
N ARG A 137 13.18 10.44 10.09
CA ARG A 137 13.28 9.00 9.93
C ARG A 137 14.53 8.60 9.18
N PHE A 138 14.98 7.40 9.47
CA PHE A 138 15.97 6.68 8.71
C PHE A 138 15.31 5.45 8.09
N MET A 139 15.59 5.24 6.81
CA MET A 139 15.04 4.14 6.01
C MET A 139 16.17 3.37 5.37
N TRP A 140 16.01 2.06 5.25
CA TRP A 140 16.95 1.24 4.49
C TRP A 140 16.22 0.13 3.75
N VAL A 141 16.83 -0.32 2.68
CA VAL A 141 16.36 -1.46 1.89
C VAL A 141 17.48 -2.46 1.70
N ILE A 142 17.13 -3.74 1.66
CA ILE A 142 18.06 -4.86 1.44
C ILE A 142 17.49 -5.72 0.32
N ASP A 143 18.27 -5.88 -0.76
CA ASP A 143 18.04 -6.80 -1.86
C ASP A 143 18.99 -7.99 -1.69
N THR A 144 18.54 -9.01 -1.01
CA THR A 144 19.33 -10.20 -0.61
C THR A 144 19.58 -11.17 -1.76
N PHE A 145 18.86 -11.00 -2.88
CA PHE A 145 19.04 -11.80 -4.10
C PHE A 145 19.78 -11.05 -5.21
N LEU A 146 20.06 -9.76 -4.98
CA LEU A 146 20.64 -8.85 -5.94
C LEU A 146 19.91 -8.86 -7.30
N ASP A 147 18.58 -9.05 -7.24
CA ASP A 147 17.75 -9.16 -8.44
C ASP A 147 17.23 -7.80 -8.93
N GLY A 148 17.41 -6.72 -8.14
CA GLY A 148 16.99 -5.36 -8.45
C GLY A 148 15.46 -5.16 -8.46
N ARG A 149 14.68 -6.06 -7.85
CA ARG A 149 13.21 -6.08 -7.91
C ARG A 149 12.54 -6.38 -6.60
N THR A 150 13.06 -7.36 -5.87
CA THR A 150 12.52 -7.82 -4.60
C THR A 150 13.46 -7.45 -3.47
N GLY A 151 12.91 -7.24 -2.29
CA GLY A 151 13.73 -6.90 -1.12
C GLY A 151 12.89 -6.56 0.09
N TYR A 152 13.60 -6.17 1.11
CA TYR A 152 13.06 -5.78 2.41
C TYR A 152 13.25 -4.28 2.58
N TYR A 153 12.21 -3.59 3.04
CA TYR A 153 12.27 -2.20 3.44
C TYR A 153 12.02 -2.09 4.92
N PHE A 154 12.78 -1.22 5.56
CA PHE A 154 12.66 -0.94 6.98
C PHE A 154 12.72 0.56 7.20
N GLU A 155 12.05 1.06 8.23
CA GLU A 155 12.17 2.45 8.66
C GLU A 155 12.08 2.58 10.19
N MET A 156 12.80 3.56 10.71
CA MET A 156 12.79 3.95 12.12
C MET A 156 12.81 5.47 12.28
N ASN A 157 12.24 5.94 13.38
CA ASN A 157 12.31 7.32 13.80
C ASN A 157 13.15 7.47 15.09
N PRO A 158 13.51 8.72 15.50
CA PRO A 158 14.25 8.98 16.75
C PRO A 158 13.52 8.59 18.04
N SER A 159 12.26 8.20 17.99
CA SER A 159 11.48 7.70 19.13
C SER A 159 11.42 6.18 19.23
N GLY A 160 12.13 5.47 18.32
CA GLY A 160 12.24 4.03 18.33
C GLY A 160 11.08 3.29 17.69
N LEU A 161 10.16 3.97 16.95
CA LEU A 161 9.20 3.28 16.13
C LEU A 161 9.96 2.45 15.09
N MET A 162 9.52 1.22 14.91
CA MET A 162 10.02 0.24 13.95
C MET A 162 8.91 -0.06 12.95
N SER A 163 9.23 -0.06 11.66
CA SER A 163 8.31 -0.50 10.61
C SER A 163 9.06 -1.25 9.53
N ASP A 164 8.40 -2.22 8.93
CA ASP A 164 8.95 -3.04 7.87
C ASP A 164 7.94 -3.27 6.74
N GLU A 165 8.45 -3.66 5.56
CA GLU A 165 7.66 -3.87 4.37
C GLU A 165 8.38 -4.85 3.46
N LEU A 166 7.65 -5.79 2.86
CA LEU A 166 8.17 -6.64 1.80
C LEU A 166 7.93 -5.98 0.45
N ILE A 167 9.01 -5.83 -0.32
CA ILE A 167 8.95 -5.26 -1.67
C ILE A 167 8.98 -6.39 -2.69
N GLY A 168 7.95 -6.44 -3.52
CA GLY A 168 7.88 -7.31 -4.69
C GLY A 168 8.15 -6.54 -5.99
N ALA A 169 8.20 -7.26 -7.11
CA ALA A 169 8.46 -6.66 -8.42
C ALA A 169 7.39 -5.64 -8.85
N THR A 170 6.14 -5.81 -8.44
CA THR A 170 4.99 -4.98 -8.84
C THR A 170 4.11 -4.57 -7.67
N SER A 171 4.31 -5.14 -6.51
CA SER A 171 3.50 -4.93 -5.32
C SER A 171 4.39 -4.75 -4.08
N ARG A 172 3.79 -4.37 -2.99
CA ARG A 172 4.42 -4.27 -1.67
C ARG A 172 3.45 -4.74 -0.60
N SER A 173 3.96 -5.30 0.48
CA SER A 173 3.17 -5.68 1.65
C SER A 173 3.72 -4.97 2.88
N ARG A 174 2.97 -4.03 3.41
CA ARG A 174 3.26 -3.35 4.69
C ARG A 174 2.83 -4.18 5.89
N GLU A 175 2.02 -5.17 5.65
CA GLU A 175 1.51 -6.10 6.65
C GLU A 175 2.49 -7.26 6.93
N TRP A 176 3.61 -7.33 6.19
CA TRP A 176 4.69 -8.24 6.52
C TRP A 176 5.40 -7.77 7.80
N ASP A 177 5.43 -8.62 8.81
CA ASP A 177 6.00 -8.33 10.13
C ASP A 177 7.25 -9.19 10.35
N GLY A 178 8.42 -8.61 10.07
CA GLY A 178 9.72 -9.23 10.26
C GLY A 178 10.10 -9.30 11.74
N ILE A 179 10.78 -10.38 12.14
CA ILE A 179 11.30 -10.49 13.51
C ILE A 179 12.71 -9.92 13.58
N TRP A 180 12.81 -8.68 13.98
CA TRP A 180 14.07 -7.95 14.20
C TRP A 180 13.96 -7.04 15.42
N ASN A 181 15.07 -6.52 15.91
CA ASN A 181 15.10 -5.66 17.09
C ASN A 181 15.97 -4.42 16.83
N ALA A 182 15.70 -3.34 17.53
CA ALA A 182 16.49 -2.13 17.45
C ALA A 182 16.40 -1.30 18.73
N ARG A 183 17.41 -0.46 18.93
CA ARG A 183 17.43 0.57 19.98
C ARG A 183 17.83 1.89 19.37
N HIS A 184 17.35 2.95 19.99
CA HIS A 184 17.72 4.32 19.64
C HIS A 184 18.37 5.01 20.85
N TYR A 185 19.33 5.85 20.57
CA TYR A 185 19.96 6.71 21.56
C TYR A 185 19.99 8.15 21.04
N ARG A 186 19.76 9.11 21.93
CA ARG A 186 19.80 10.54 21.62
C ARG A 186 20.98 11.19 22.31
N SER A 187 21.68 12.00 21.56
CA SER A 187 22.86 12.72 22.03
C SER A 187 22.79 14.21 21.68
N ASN A 188 23.78 14.97 22.12
CA ASN A 188 23.93 16.38 21.77
C ASN A 188 24.42 16.62 20.33
N ILE A 189 24.77 15.56 19.59
CA ILE A 189 25.19 15.65 18.18
C ILE A 189 24.14 15.12 17.21
N GLY A 190 23.02 14.58 17.74
CA GLY A 190 21.97 13.97 16.90
C GLY A 190 21.36 12.73 17.57
N TRP A 191 21.11 11.69 16.79
CA TRP A 191 20.55 10.44 17.28
C TRP A 191 21.17 9.23 16.57
N ASN A 192 21.26 8.13 17.31
CA ASN A 192 21.79 6.87 16.81
C ASN A 192 20.72 5.81 16.79
N LEU A 193 20.88 4.85 15.88
CA LEU A 193 20.16 3.60 15.85
C LEU A 193 21.16 2.44 15.88
N GLU A 194 20.81 1.43 16.64
CA GLU A 194 21.47 0.15 16.63
C GLU A 194 20.41 -0.92 16.33
N ILE A 195 20.57 -1.60 15.20
CA ILE A 195 19.57 -2.45 14.57
C ILE A 195 20.15 -3.86 14.48
N ALA A 196 19.40 -4.87 14.90
CA ALA A 196 19.74 -6.28 14.84
C ALA A 196 18.72 -7.05 14.01
N ILE A 197 19.11 -7.55 12.86
CA ILE A 197 18.27 -8.34 11.95
C ILE A 197 18.82 -9.76 11.90
N PRO A 198 18.17 -10.75 12.55
CA PRO A 198 18.56 -12.14 12.42
C PRO A 198 18.51 -12.61 10.97
N PHE A 199 19.55 -13.32 10.48
CA PHE A 199 19.57 -13.81 9.10
C PHE A 199 18.38 -14.73 8.78
N ARG A 200 17.84 -15.43 9.76
CA ARG A 200 16.62 -16.24 9.62
C ARG A 200 15.34 -15.42 9.36
N THR A 201 15.38 -14.10 9.53
CA THR A 201 14.27 -13.21 9.17
C THR A 201 14.24 -12.90 7.68
N LEU A 202 15.39 -13.03 7.01
CA LEU A 202 15.61 -12.71 5.61
C LEU A 202 15.74 -14.01 4.80
N ASN A 203 15.13 -14.01 3.62
CA ASN A 203 15.48 -15.02 2.61
C ASN A 203 16.60 -14.44 1.75
N PHE A 204 17.68 -15.21 1.51
CA PHE A 204 18.83 -14.75 0.74
C PHE A 204 19.49 -15.89 -0.02
N ASP A 205 20.30 -15.57 -1.03
CA ASP A 205 21.13 -16.55 -1.73
C ASP A 205 22.38 -16.84 -0.88
N PRO A 206 22.55 -18.06 -0.35
CA PRO A 206 23.71 -18.40 0.49
C PRO A 206 25.02 -18.51 -0.31
N ASN A 207 24.96 -18.50 -1.64
CA ASN A 207 26.16 -18.63 -2.51
C ASN A 207 26.77 -17.27 -2.87
N THR A 208 26.21 -16.16 -2.40
CA THR A 208 26.75 -14.82 -2.62
C THR A 208 27.15 -14.18 -1.29
N ASP A 209 28.25 -13.44 -1.30
CA ASP A 209 28.70 -12.59 -0.19
C ASP A 209 28.35 -11.12 -0.40
N MET A 210 27.47 -10.83 -1.39
CA MET A 210 27.14 -9.49 -1.83
C MET A 210 25.62 -9.32 -1.95
N TRP A 211 25.09 -8.23 -1.34
CA TRP A 211 23.68 -7.86 -1.41
C TRP A 211 23.52 -6.43 -1.91
N GLY A 212 22.35 -6.12 -2.45
CA GLY A 212 21.97 -4.73 -2.71
C GLY A 212 21.54 -4.05 -1.41
N ILE A 213 22.01 -2.82 -1.18
CA ILE A 213 21.60 -2.03 0.00
C ILE A 213 21.47 -0.56 -0.35
N ASN A 214 20.53 0.13 0.27
CA ASN A 214 20.44 1.59 0.17
C ASN A 214 19.88 2.20 1.44
N PHE A 215 20.19 3.48 1.64
CA PHE A 215 19.80 4.25 2.82
C PHE A 215 19.18 5.57 2.42
N GLN A 216 18.18 6.01 3.18
CA GLN A 216 17.57 7.33 3.06
C GLN A 216 17.36 7.93 4.44
N ARG A 217 17.68 9.21 4.61
CA ARG A 217 17.30 10.00 5.77
C ARG A 217 16.30 11.07 5.39
N THR A 218 15.32 11.32 6.25
CA THR A 218 14.43 12.47 6.18
C THR A 218 14.66 13.38 7.38
N VAL A 219 14.99 14.63 7.15
CA VAL A 219 15.02 15.71 8.15
C VAL A 219 13.76 16.54 7.96
N ARG A 220 12.72 16.22 8.74
CA ARG A 220 11.37 16.71 8.45
C ARG A 220 11.21 18.21 8.72
N ARG A 221 11.94 18.78 9.71
CA ARG A 221 11.92 20.23 9.93
C ARG A 221 12.37 21.03 8.69
N LYS A 222 13.29 20.47 7.90
CA LYS A 222 13.80 21.05 6.65
C LYS A 222 13.05 20.58 5.40
N ASN A 223 12.16 19.57 5.51
CA ASN A 223 11.58 18.79 4.40
C ASN A 223 12.67 18.27 3.45
N GLU A 224 13.81 17.91 4.01
CA GLU A 224 14.94 17.35 3.29
C GLU A 224 14.87 15.82 3.30
N GLU A 225 15.08 15.25 2.11
CA GLU A 225 15.24 13.82 1.89
C GLU A 225 16.56 13.58 1.19
N SER A 226 17.44 12.80 1.79
CA SER A 226 18.76 12.50 1.26
C SER A 226 18.96 10.98 1.19
N LEU A 227 19.58 10.51 0.09
CA LEU A 227 19.86 9.10 -0.18
C LEU A 227 21.36 8.87 -0.32
N TRP A 228 21.82 7.68 0.08
CA TRP A 228 23.17 7.24 -0.16
C TRP A 228 23.40 6.92 -1.64
N MET A 229 22.42 6.31 -2.31
CA MET A 229 22.45 5.97 -3.74
C MET A 229 21.10 6.27 -4.39
N GLY A 230 21.08 6.61 -5.71
CA GLY A 230 19.84 6.74 -6.47
C GLY A 230 18.96 7.96 -6.10
N TRP A 231 19.59 9.10 -5.78
CA TRP A 231 18.92 10.35 -5.34
C TRP A 231 18.15 11.09 -6.43
N GLN A 232 18.10 10.58 -7.66
CA GLN A 232 17.32 11.19 -8.74
C GLN A 232 15.83 11.18 -8.39
N ARG A 233 15.12 12.27 -8.69
CA ARG A 233 13.68 12.41 -8.37
C ARG A 233 12.77 11.41 -9.09
N ASN A 234 13.23 10.84 -10.20
CA ASN A 234 12.51 9.78 -10.92
C ASN A 234 12.58 8.42 -10.20
N GLY A 235 13.23 8.34 -9.05
CA GLY A 235 13.40 7.16 -8.21
C GLY A 235 12.92 7.40 -6.78
N ASN A 236 12.95 6.35 -5.99
CA ASN A 236 12.78 6.37 -4.55
C ASN A 236 13.58 5.23 -3.92
N ILE A 237 13.69 5.20 -2.58
CA ILE A 237 14.45 4.17 -1.88
C ILE A 237 13.94 2.75 -2.15
N ARG A 238 12.63 2.57 -2.39
CA ARG A 238 12.02 1.26 -2.65
C ARG A 238 12.33 0.69 -4.03
N ARG A 239 13.03 1.45 -4.88
CA ARG A 239 13.48 0.94 -6.17
C ARG A 239 14.76 0.12 -6.00
N MET A 240 14.63 -1.20 -5.95
CA MET A 240 15.75 -2.13 -5.72
C MET A 240 16.84 -2.01 -6.78
N SER A 241 16.49 -1.68 -8.03
CA SER A 241 17.48 -1.45 -9.10
C SER A 241 18.39 -0.22 -8.86
N ASN A 242 18.10 0.63 -7.88
CA ASN A 242 18.88 1.81 -7.50
C ASN A 242 19.70 1.58 -6.22
N THR A 243 19.84 0.35 -5.74
CA THR A 243 20.67 0.04 -4.57
C THR A 243 22.16 0.14 -4.89
N GLY A 244 22.95 0.55 -3.91
CA GLY A 244 24.38 0.28 -3.86
C GLY A 244 24.62 -1.18 -3.48
N LEU A 245 25.85 -1.50 -3.09
CA LEU A 245 26.26 -2.85 -2.73
C LEU A 245 26.81 -2.90 -1.31
N VAL A 246 26.47 -3.95 -0.59
CA VAL A 246 27.20 -4.37 0.61
C VAL A 246 27.89 -5.70 0.30
N THR A 247 29.19 -5.78 0.60
CA THR A 247 30.05 -6.95 0.33
C THR A 247 30.61 -7.53 1.61
N GLY A 248 31.11 -8.75 1.55
CA GLY A 248 31.78 -9.42 2.65
C GLY A 248 30.85 -10.13 3.63
N ILE A 249 29.56 -10.30 3.31
CA ILE A 249 28.62 -11.08 4.12
C ILE A 249 28.75 -12.55 3.75
N GLY A 250 29.57 -13.29 4.50
CA GLY A 250 29.83 -14.71 4.22
C GLY A 250 29.81 -15.59 5.46
N GLY A 251 29.55 -16.90 5.28
CA GLY A 251 29.51 -17.85 6.39
C GLY A 251 28.35 -17.64 7.36
N VAL A 252 27.24 -17.14 6.86
CA VAL A 252 25.99 -16.87 7.62
C VAL A 252 24.97 -17.97 7.39
N THR A 253 24.07 -18.17 8.34
CA THR A 253 23.09 -19.24 8.29
C THR A 253 21.68 -18.74 8.58
N GLN A 254 20.70 -19.32 7.88
CA GLN A 254 19.27 -19.14 8.18
C GLN A 254 18.79 -20.01 9.35
N GLY A 255 19.64 -20.88 9.90
CA GLY A 255 19.22 -21.91 10.86
C GLY A 255 18.43 -23.01 10.18
N SER A 256 17.60 -23.75 10.94
CA SER A 256 16.69 -24.79 10.40
C SER A 256 15.54 -24.21 9.56
N GLY A 257 15.31 -22.89 9.67
CA GLY A 257 14.24 -22.21 8.97
C GLY A 257 12.82 -22.62 9.39
N LEU A 258 12.67 -23.23 10.57
CA LEU A 258 11.39 -23.65 11.11
C LEU A 258 10.90 -22.69 12.19
N ASP A 259 9.76 -22.04 11.95
CA ASP A 259 9.02 -21.26 12.95
C ASP A 259 7.67 -21.93 13.21
N ILE A 260 7.30 -22.11 14.49
CA ILE A 260 6.03 -22.64 14.94
C ILE A 260 5.30 -21.58 15.74
N LYS A 261 4.10 -21.20 15.30
CA LYS A 261 3.30 -20.13 15.91
C LYS A 261 1.94 -20.67 16.39
N PRO A 262 1.84 -21.30 17.56
CA PRO A 262 0.57 -21.59 18.18
C PRO A 262 -0.11 -20.31 18.65
N TYR A 263 -1.43 -20.29 18.62
CA TYR A 263 -2.24 -19.24 19.22
C TYR A 263 -3.45 -19.78 19.96
N GLY A 264 -3.89 -19.03 20.96
CA GLY A 264 -5.15 -19.23 21.66
C GLY A 264 -6.01 -17.98 21.56
N LEU A 265 -7.30 -18.18 21.30
CA LEU A 265 -8.31 -17.16 21.22
C LEU A 265 -9.45 -17.45 22.18
N PHE A 266 -9.86 -16.44 22.93
CA PHE A 266 -11.07 -16.43 23.75
C PHE A 266 -11.97 -15.32 23.26
N MET A 267 -13.23 -15.61 22.97
CA MET A 267 -14.20 -14.66 22.45
C MET A 267 -15.50 -14.75 23.24
N GLY A 268 -16.05 -13.60 23.62
CA GLY A 268 -17.38 -13.45 24.21
C GLY A 268 -18.24 -12.54 23.34
N GLU A 269 -19.42 -13.00 22.96
CA GLU A 269 -20.33 -12.25 22.10
C GLU A 269 -21.73 -12.17 22.72
N SER A 270 -22.40 -11.05 22.51
CA SER A 270 -23.78 -10.82 22.92
C SER A 270 -24.50 -10.01 21.85
N PHE A 271 -25.73 -10.37 21.51
CA PHE A 271 -26.52 -9.78 20.43
C PHE A 271 -27.89 -9.27 20.93
N PRO A 272 -27.94 -8.23 21.82
CA PRO A 272 -29.19 -7.72 22.36
C PRO A 272 -30.16 -7.26 21.28
N GLY A 273 -29.66 -6.63 20.20
CA GLY A 273 -30.45 -6.16 19.06
C GLY A 273 -31.12 -7.30 18.24
N ARG A 274 -30.70 -8.55 18.44
CA ARG A 274 -31.31 -9.74 17.84
C ARG A 274 -32.17 -10.54 18.86
N GLY A 275 -32.46 -9.91 20.01
CA GLY A 275 -33.25 -10.57 21.08
C GLY A 275 -32.45 -11.59 21.91
N ASN A 276 -31.14 -11.70 21.72
CA ASN A 276 -30.26 -12.57 22.50
C ASN A 276 -29.24 -11.74 23.32
N PRO A 277 -29.62 -11.26 24.52
CA PRO A 277 -28.74 -10.45 25.36
C PRO A 277 -27.70 -11.29 26.13
N ALA A 278 -27.85 -12.62 26.17
CA ALA A 278 -26.90 -13.50 26.84
C ALA A 278 -25.53 -13.45 26.16
N THR A 279 -24.46 -13.48 26.95
CA THR A 279 -23.09 -13.58 26.42
C THR A 279 -22.77 -15.04 26.17
N VAL A 280 -22.44 -15.35 24.91
CA VAL A 280 -21.95 -16.66 24.50
C VAL A 280 -20.43 -16.59 24.45
N GLY A 281 -19.77 -17.47 25.21
CA GLY A 281 -18.31 -17.59 25.21
C GLY A 281 -17.87 -18.68 24.25
N ASN A 282 -16.81 -18.42 23.47
CA ASN A 282 -16.15 -19.40 22.61
C ASN A 282 -14.63 -19.33 22.85
N ALA A 283 -13.99 -20.51 22.79
CA ALA A 283 -12.54 -20.63 22.83
C ALA A 283 -12.07 -21.42 21.63
N SER A 284 -11.07 -20.94 20.94
CA SER A 284 -10.45 -21.61 19.82
C SER A 284 -8.93 -21.56 19.91
N ALA A 285 -8.28 -22.50 19.25
CA ALA A 285 -6.83 -22.53 19.13
C ALA A 285 -6.45 -22.91 17.71
N GLY A 286 -5.32 -22.44 17.26
CA GLY A 286 -4.79 -22.78 15.95
C GLY A 286 -3.27 -22.73 15.97
N ILE A 287 -2.70 -23.08 14.84
CA ILE A 287 -1.25 -23.15 14.68
C ILE A 287 -0.85 -22.75 13.26
N ASP A 288 0.18 -21.91 13.18
CA ASP A 288 0.86 -21.59 11.93
C ASP A 288 2.28 -22.17 11.97
N LEU A 289 2.66 -22.87 10.90
CA LEU A 289 3.99 -23.42 10.69
C LEU A 289 4.62 -22.73 9.50
N PHE A 290 5.85 -22.28 9.67
CA PHE A 290 6.66 -21.72 8.60
C PHE A 290 7.93 -22.53 8.49
N TYR A 291 8.23 -22.98 7.28
CA TYR A 291 9.42 -23.76 7.01
C TYR A 291 10.09 -23.31 5.73
N ASN A 292 11.39 -23.16 5.74
CA ASN A 292 12.18 -22.83 4.56
C ASN A 292 12.82 -24.11 4.00
N PRO A 293 12.18 -24.82 3.04
CA PRO A 293 12.76 -26.02 2.42
C PRO A 293 14.12 -25.74 1.78
N THR A 294 14.28 -24.54 1.27
CA THR A 294 15.54 -23.96 0.81
C THR A 294 15.58 -22.49 1.25
N PRO A 295 16.75 -21.84 1.27
CA PRO A 295 16.85 -20.41 1.56
C PRO A 295 15.98 -19.52 0.65
N LEU A 296 15.63 -20.01 -0.53
CA LEU A 296 14.86 -19.30 -1.55
C LEU A 296 13.35 -19.61 -1.52
N LEU A 297 12.92 -20.63 -0.80
CA LEU A 297 11.54 -21.08 -0.73
C LEU A 297 11.03 -21.08 0.70
N ARG A 298 9.81 -20.57 0.90
CA ARG A 298 9.10 -20.56 2.17
C ARG A 298 7.79 -21.31 2.04
N ALA A 299 7.62 -22.35 2.83
CA ALA A 299 6.39 -23.10 2.99
C ALA A 299 5.66 -22.64 4.27
N ASN A 300 4.38 -22.35 4.17
CA ASN A 300 3.52 -22.01 5.28
C ASN A 300 2.37 -23.01 5.35
N PHE A 301 2.06 -23.45 6.55
CA PHE A 301 0.91 -24.30 6.82
C PHE A 301 0.14 -23.73 8.00
N THR A 302 -1.17 -23.61 7.88
CA THR A 302 -2.06 -23.09 8.93
C THR A 302 -3.21 -24.03 9.17
N VAL A 303 -3.60 -24.15 10.43
CA VAL A 303 -4.80 -24.89 10.86
C VAL A 303 -5.64 -23.99 11.74
N ASN A 304 -6.94 -23.91 11.43
CA ASN A 304 -7.92 -23.15 12.19
C ASN A 304 -7.60 -21.65 12.28
N THR A 305 -7.19 -21.05 11.15
CA THR A 305 -6.84 -19.61 11.08
C THR A 305 -7.97 -18.71 11.56
N ASP A 306 -7.63 -17.71 12.40
CA ASP A 306 -8.58 -16.83 13.06
C ASP A 306 -8.52 -15.37 12.56
N PHE A 307 -9.64 -14.66 12.74
CA PHE A 307 -9.87 -13.27 12.30
C PHE A 307 -9.96 -12.25 13.46
N ALA A 308 -9.88 -12.69 14.73
CA ALA A 308 -10.23 -11.85 15.87
C ALA A 308 -9.31 -10.67 16.15
N GLN A 309 -8.12 -10.64 15.57
CA GLN A 309 -7.15 -9.54 15.75
C GLN A 309 -7.30 -8.42 14.72
N THR A 310 -8.13 -8.61 13.68
CA THR A 310 -8.24 -7.64 12.59
C THR A 310 -8.87 -6.33 13.07
N GLU A 311 -8.39 -5.22 12.54
CA GLU A 311 -9.05 -3.93 12.70
C GLU A 311 -10.43 -3.98 12.02
N VAL A 312 -11.40 -3.28 12.61
CA VAL A 312 -12.70 -3.09 11.96
C VAL A 312 -12.48 -2.29 10.68
N ASP A 313 -13.04 -2.78 9.57
CA ASP A 313 -13.04 -2.07 8.31
C ASP A 313 -13.60 -0.65 8.50
N GLN A 314 -12.92 0.33 7.91
CA GLN A 314 -13.38 1.71 7.98
C GLN A 314 -14.71 1.85 7.24
N ARG A 315 -15.72 2.37 7.92
CA ARG A 315 -17.01 2.63 7.31
C ARG A 315 -16.88 3.62 6.16
N GLN A 316 -17.59 3.37 5.08
CA GLN A 316 -17.61 4.20 3.88
C GLN A 316 -19.07 4.42 3.46
N VAL A 317 -19.40 5.64 3.05
CA VAL A 317 -20.68 5.93 2.42
C VAL A 317 -20.55 5.62 0.94
N ASN A 318 -21.24 4.58 0.47
CA ASN A 318 -21.24 4.21 -0.94
C ASN A 318 -22.34 4.99 -1.70
N LEU A 319 -21.92 6.01 -2.44
CA LEU A 319 -22.78 6.78 -3.37
C LEU A 319 -22.58 6.35 -4.82
N THR A 320 -22.02 5.16 -5.04
CA THR A 320 -21.75 4.57 -6.36
C THR A 320 -22.56 3.29 -6.56
N ARG A 321 -22.63 2.81 -7.80
CA ARG A 321 -23.32 1.56 -8.16
C ARG A 321 -22.46 0.31 -7.91
N TYR A 322 -21.23 0.49 -7.44
CA TYR A 322 -20.21 -0.55 -7.41
C TYR A 322 -19.93 -1.00 -5.99
N SER A 323 -19.51 -2.26 -5.87
CA SER A 323 -19.10 -2.84 -4.58
C SER A 323 -17.86 -2.14 -4.04
N LEU A 324 -17.85 -1.89 -2.72
CA LEU A 324 -16.66 -1.40 -2.04
C LEU A 324 -15.59 -2.48 -1.98
N PHE A 325 -14.34 -2.06 -2.07
CA PHE A 325 -13.17 -2.91 -1.91
C PHE A 325 -12.58 -2.72 -0.50
N PHE A 326 -12.31 -3.82 0.19
CA PHE A 326 -11.62 -3.84 1.48
C PHE A 326 -10.35 -4.70 1.35
N PRO A 327 -9.18 -4.19 1.75
CA PRO A 327 -7.92 -4.94 1.63
C PRO A 327 -7.89 -6.16 2.56
N GLU A 328 -7.01 -7.12 2.26
CA GLU A 328 -6.72 -8.25 3.15
C GLU A 328 -6.02 -7.76 4.42
N GLN A 329 -6.28 -8.43 5.54
CA GLN A 329 -5.70 -8.11 6.85
C GLN A 329 -5.20 -9.36 7.62
N ARG A 330 -5.38 -10.57 7.08
CA ARG A 330 -5.02 -11.83 7.74
C ARG A 330 -3.58 -12.21 7.43
N ASP A 331 -2.76 -12.42 8.46
CA ASP A 331 -1.32 -12.68 8.38
C ASP A 331 -0.98 -13.83 7.43
N PHE A 332 -1.71 -14.94 7.50
CA PHE A 332 -1.48 -16.09 6.60
C PHE A 332 -1.55 -15.71 5.12
N PHE A 333 -2.47 -14.84 4.70
CA PHE A 333 -2.59 -14.43 3.31
C PHE A 333 -1.63 -13.32 2.92
N LEU A 334 -1.19 -12.50 3.87
CA LEU A 334 -0.30 -11.37 3.64
C LEU A 334 1.17 -11.78 3.49
N ASP A 335 1.63 -12.78 4.23
CA ASP A 335 2.97 -13.32 4.09
C ASP A 335 3.19 -13.87 2.66
N GLY A 336 4.22 -13.38 1.96
CA GLY A 336 4.54 -13.78 0.59
C GLY A 336 3.50 -13.43 -0.49
N VAL A 337 2.53 -12.53 -0.21
CA VAL A 337 1.48 -12.11 -1.16
C VAL A 337 2.05 -11.56 -2.46
N THR A 338 3.24 -10.96 -2.44
CA THR A 338 3.94 -10.42 -3.62
C THR A 338 4.31 -11.47 -4.66
N PHE A 339 4.40 -12.74 -4.26
CA PHE A 339 4.59 -13.86 -5.19
C PHE A 339 3.30 -14.28 -5.90
N LEU A 340 2.13 -13.89 -5.35
CA LEU A 340 0.79 -14.19 -5.89
C LEU A 340 0.15 -13.01 -6.62
N ASP A 341 0.84 -11.88 -6.75
CA ASP A 341 0.33 -10.72 -7.50
C ASP A 341 0.22 -11.02 -9.01
N PHE A 342 -0.73 -10.36 -9.68
CA PHE A 342 -0.99 -10.51 -11.10
C PHE A 342 -1.17 -9.15 -11.74
N ALA A 343 -0.48 -8.92 -12.86
CA ALA A 343 -0.41 -7.65 -13.58
C ALA A 343 0.04 -6.46 -12.69
N SER A 344 0.47 -5.38 -13.31
CA SER A 344 0.83 -4.15 -12.61
C SER A 344 -0.44 -3.35 -12.32
N GLN A 345 -1.16 -3.70 -11.27
CA GLN A 345 -2.24 -2.85 -10.77
C GLN A 345 -1.60 -1.75 -9.92
N VAL A 346 -1.14 -0.70 -10.57
CA VAL A 346 -0.67 0.48 -9.85
C VAL A 346 -1.87 1.08 -9.12
N GLU A 347 -1.90 0.90 -7.82
CA GLU A 347 -2.76 1.72 -6.98
C GLU A 347 -2.32 3.17 -7.19
N THR A 348 -3.13 3.95 -7.89
CA THR A 348 -3.00 5.39 -7.82
C THR A 348 -3.40 5.79 -6.41
N GLN A 349 -2.44 5.79 -5.49
CA GLN A 349 -2.58 6.47 -4.21
C GLN A 349 -2.62 7.97 -4.50
N GLY A 350 -3.77 8.44 -4.96
CA GLY A 350 -4.05 9.85 -4.92
C GLY A 350 -4.02 10.28 -3.46
N GLY A 351 -3.19 11.25 -3.10
CA GLY A 351 -3.22 11.87 -1.78
C GLY A 351 -4.63 12.39 -1.48
N PHE A 352 -4.94 12.61 -0.21
CA PHE A 352 -6.20 13.22 0.22
C PHE A 352 -6.48 14.48 -0.63
N GLY A 353 -7.58 14.51 -1.32
CA GLY A 353 -7.95 15.60 -2.23
C GLY A 353 -7.71 15.30 -3.72
N ASN A 354 -6.76 14.46 -4.07
CA ASN A 354 -6.44 14.09 -5.45
C ASN A 354 -6.97 12.70 -5.85
N GLN A 355 -7.90 12.13 -5.09
CA GLN A 355 -8.60 10.93 -5.52
C GLN A 355 -9.47 11.28 -6.73
N SER A 356 -9.32 10.51 -7.81
CA SER A 356 -10.17 10.65 -8.99
C SER A 356 -11.65 10.67 -8.61
N THR A 357 -12.44 11.52 -9.27
CA THR A 357 -13.90 11.48 -9.18
C THR A 357 -14.47 10.25 -9.89
N PHE A 358 -13.63 9.54 -10.65
CA PHE A 358 -14.01 8.32 -11.34
C PHE A 358 -13.67 7.12 -10.48
N ASP A 359 -14.60 6.16 -10.44
CA ASP A 359 -14.42 4.92 -9.68
C ASP A 359 -13.21 4.15 -10.21
N THR A 360 -12.31 3.79 -9.33
CA THR A 360 -11.20 2.90 -9.64
C THR A 360 -11.74 1.47 -9.68
N GLU A 361 -11.98 0.96 -10.89
CA GLU A 361 -12.38 -0.43 -11.07
C GLU A 361 -11.17 -1.35 -10.86
N ARG A 362 -11.38 -2.43 -10.11
CA ARG A 362 -10.36 -3.43 -9.80
C ARG A 362 -10.69 -4.76 -10.47
N ILE A 363 -9.65 -5.42 -10.95
CA ILE A 363 -9.72 -6.75 -11.57
C ILE A 363 -8.61 -7.57 -10.93
N LEU A 364 -8.98 -8.46 -10.03
CA LEU A 364 -8.08 -9.34 -9.33
C LEU A 364 -8.44 -10.80 -9.66
N PRO A 365 -7.59 -11.57 -10.35
CA PRO A 365 -7.84 -13.00 -10.54
C PRO A 365 -7.75 -13.78 -9.23
N PHE A 366 -7.01 -13.26 -8.26
CA PHE A 366 -6.92 -13.77 -6.89
C PHE A 366 -7.18 -12.63 -5.90
N PHE A 367 -8.10 -12.87 -4.97
CA PHE A 367 -8.43 -11.98 -3.87
C PHE A 367 -8.73 -12.81 -2.62
N SER A 368 -7.79 -12.85 -1.71
CA SER A 368 -7.82 -13.75 -0.53
C SER A 368 -9.03 -13.54 0.38
N ARG A 369 -9.63 -12.34 0.45
CA ARG A 369 -10.87 -12.11 1.22
C ARG A 369 -12.10 -12.86 0.67
N ARG A 370 -12.02 -13.44 -0.52
CA ARG A 370 -13.04 -14.40 -1.00
C ARG A 370 -13.01 -15.72 -0.23
N ILE A 371 -11.86 -16.06 0.37
CA ILE A 371 -11.66 -17.30 1.12
C ILE A 371 -12.00 -17.07 2.59
N GLY A 372 -12.88 -17.88 3.15
CA GLY A 372 -13.32 -17.78 4.56
C GLY A 372 -14.27 -16.61 4.84
N LEU A 373 -14.89 -16.03 3.80
CA LEU A 373 -15.96 -15.04 3.92
C LEU A 373 -17.06 -15.35 2.89
N ARG A 374 -18.26 -15.64 3.35
CA ARG A 374 -19.41 -15.92 2.51
C ARG A 374 -20.56 -15.01 2.88
N ASN A 375 -21.05 -14.23 1.91
CA ASN A 375 -22.13 -13.26 2.11
C ASN A 375 -21.88 -12.29 3.30
N GLY A 376 -20.60 -11.96 3.56
CA GLY A 376 -20.19 -11.10 4.67
C GLY A 376 -20.07 -11.81 6.04
N ALA A 377 -20.39 -13.09 6.13
CA ALA A 377 -20.18 -13.91 7.33
C ALA A 377 -18.83 -14.64 7.28
N PRO A 378 -18.07 -14.72 8.38
CA PRO A 378 -16.85 -15.50 8.46
C PRO A 378 -17.15 -17.00 8.34
N GLU A 379 -16.38 -17.71 7.51
CA GLU A 379 -16.34 -19.17 7.46
C GLU A 379 -15.02 -19.66 8.07
N LYS A 380 -15.08 -20.77 8.80
CA LYS A 380 -13.90 -21.41 9.37
C LYS A 380 -12.96 -21.87 8.25
N ILE A 381 -11.66 -21.61 8.40
CA ILE A 381 -10.62 -22.20 7.56
C ILE A 381 -10.09 -23.43 8.30
N ASP A 382 -10.36 -24.62 7.76
CA ASP A 382 -9.87 -25.87 8.35
C ASP A 382 -8.36 -25.95 8.27
N TYR A 383 -7.81 -25.75 7.07
CA TYR A 383 -6.37 -25.64 6.87
C TYR A 383 -6.04 -24.83 5.62
N GLY A 384 -4.83 -24.30 5.60
CA GLY A 384 -4.25 -23.65 4.45
C GLY A 384 -2.78 -24.04 4.28
N THR A 385 -2.34 -24.17 3.04
CA THR A 385 -0.94 -24.40 2.70
C THR A 385 -0.49 -23.37 1.66
N LYS A 386 0.72 -22.88 1.80
CA LYS A 386 1.29 -21.93 0.86
C LYS A 386 2.79 -22.20 0.67
N LEU A 387 3.25 -22.13 -0.58
CA LEU A 387 4.66 -22.18 -0.95
C LEU A 387 4.98 -20.95 -1.80
N THR A 388 5.89 -20.12 -1.36
CA THR A 388 6.31 -18.91 -2.07
C THR A 388 7.83 -18.79 -2.10
N GLY A 389 8.35 -18.15 -3.14
CA GLY A 389 9.79 -17.88 -3.23
C GLY A 389 10.32 -17.96 -4.64
N GLN A 390 11.58 -18.35 -4.78
CA GLN A 390 12.31 -18.38 -6.05
C GLN A 390 12.87 -19.76 -6.36
N VAL A 391 12.77 -20.16 -7.63
CA VAL A 391 13.38 -21.37 -8.18
C VAL A 391 14.12 -20.98 -9.45
N GLY A 392 15.44 -20.85 -9.36
CA GLY A 392 16.26 -20.31 -10.45
C GLY A 392 15.83 -18.88 -10.81
N GLY A 393 15.52 -18.63 -12.09
CA GLY A 393 15.04 -17.34 -12.58
C GLY A 393 13.53 -17.12 -12.46
N GLN A 394 12.78 -17.99 -11.77
CA GLN A 394 11.35 -17.93 -11.62
C GLN A 394 10.95 -17.57 -10.18
N ASP A 395 9.99 -16.66 -10.04
CA ASP A 395 9.24 -16.49 -8.81
C ASP A 395 8.04 -17.45 -8.85
N VAL A 396 7.80 -18.18 -7.77
CA VAL A 396 6.73 -19.17 -7.66
C VAL A 396 5.85 -18.90 -6.47
N GLY A 397 4.54 -19.07 -6.64
CA GLY A 397 3.54 -18.98 -5.60
C GLY A 397 2.49 -20.07 -5.77
N VAL A 398 2.29 -20.86 -4.72
CA VAL A 398 1.25 -21.89 -4.63
C VAL A 398 0.47 -21.65 -3.35
N LEU A 399 -0.84 -21.62 -3.43
CA LEU A 399 -1.74 -21.55 -2.28
C LEU A 399 -2.84 -22.58 -2.43
N HIS A 400 -3.11 -23.32 -1.36
CA HIS A 400 -4.27 -24.18 -1.25
C HIS A 400 -4.94 -23.98 0.11
N VAL A 401 -6.25 -23.78 0.13
CA VAL A 401 -7.03 -23.53 1.35
C VAL A 401 -8.33 -24.31 1.28
N ARG A 402 -8.69 -24.92 2.42
CA ARG A 402 -9.99 -25.57 2.61
C ARG A 402 -10.77 -24.86 3.71
N THR A 403 -12.02 -24.49 3.43
CA THR A 403 -12.98 -23.99 4.42
C THR A 403 -13.82 -25.13 4.97
N GLY A 404 -14.25 -24.99 6.21
CA GLY A 404 -15.14 -25.94 6.89
C GLY A 404 -16.61 -25.72 6.52
N ASP A 405 -17.42 -26.70 6.88
CA ASP A 405 -18.89 -26.61 6.80
C ASP A 405 -19.39 -25.60 7.86
N ASN A 406 -20.47 -24.91 7.55
CA ASN A 406 -21.14 -24.00 8.46
C ASN A 406 -22.63 -24.39 8.55
N ASP A 407 -22.98 -25.11 9.61
CA ASP A 407 -24.34 -25.61 9.84
C ASP A 407 -25.36 -24.48 10.08
N ASP A 408 -24.91 -23.36 10.70
CA ASP A 408 -25.76 -22.19 10.94
C ASP A 408 -26.15 -21.45 9.64
N ALA A 409 -25.31 -21.55 8.61
CA ALA A 409 -25.52 -20.91 7.31
C ALA A 409 -25.98 -21.95 6.23
N ASP A 410 -26.15 -23.19 6.57
CA ASP A 410 -26.45 -24.31 5.64
C ASP A 410 -25.50 -24.33 4.44
N THR A 411 -24.18 -24.18 4.71
CA THR A 411 -23.16 -24.14 3.67
C THR A 411 -22.13 -25.23 3.83
N VAL A 412 -21.82 -25.87 2.70
CA VAL A 412 -20.74 -26.86 2.60
C VAL A 412 -19.43 -26.10 2.31
N GLY A 413 -18.36 -26.46 3.01
CA GLY A 413 -17.06 -25.88 2.81
C GLY A 413 -16.50 -26.09 1.41
N GLU A 414 -15.53 -25.28 1.02
CA GLU A 414 -14.97 -25.19 -0.32
C GLU A 414 -13.45 -25.35 -0.31
N GLU A 415 -12.88 -25.68 -1.46
CA GLU A 415 -11.45 -25.73 -1.67
C GLU A 415 -11.01 -24.67 -2.69
N PHE A 416 -9.93 -23.98 -2.37
CA PHE A 416 -9.36 -22.93 -3.19
C PHE A 416 -7.91 -23.25 -3.50
N THR A 417 -7.52 -23.16 -4.77
CA THR A 417 -6.14 -23.36 -5.20
C THR A 417 -5.70 -22.19 -6.08
N VAL A 418 -4.51 -21.67 -5.83
CA VAL A 418 -3.88 -20.62 -6.64
C VAL A 418 -2.46 -21.04 -7.00
N LEU A 419 -2.14 -20.95 -8.27
CA LEU A 419 -0.82 -21.23 -8.83
C LEU A 419 -0.32 -19.99 -9.56
N ARG A 420 0.90 -19.55 -9.27
CA ARG A 420 1.54 -18.41 -9.89
C ARG A 420 2.99 -18.71 -10.23
N VAL A 421 3.42 -18.38 -11.45
CA VAL A 421 4.81 -18.43 -11.89
C VAL A 421 5.14 -17.16 -12.65
N LYS A 422 6.24 -16.48 -12.29
CA LYS A 422 6.77 -15.32 -13.02
C LYS A 422 8.22 -15.63 -13.41
N ARG A 423 8.54 -15.53 -14.70
CA ARG A 423 9.91 -15.59 -15.24
C ARG A 423 10.49 -14.20 -15.29
N ARG A 424 11.56 -13.95 -14.58
CA ARG A 424 12.31 -12.70 -14.61
C ARG A 424 13.03 -12.54 -15.95
N MET A 425 12.96 -11.34 -16.53
CA MET A 425 13.57 -10.98 -17.82
C MET A 425 14.20 -9.60 -17.70
N LEU A 426 15.34 -9.39 -18.34
CA LEU A 426 16.05 -8.10 -18.26
C LEU A 426 16.24 -7.65 -16.80
N SER A 427 16.52 -6.36 -16.54
CA SER A 427 16.73 -5.85 -15.18
C SER A 427 15.44 -5.60 -14.40
N GLN A 428 14.32 -5.26 -15.06
CA GLN A 428 13.07 -4.83 -14.42
C GLN A 428 11.80 -5.43 -15.03
N SER A 429 11.94 -6.42 -15.92
CA SER A 429 10.85 -6.98 -16.71
C SER A 429 10.53 -8.41 -16.32
N TYR A 430 9.31 -8.88 -16.58
CA TYR A 430 8.91 -10.26 -16.38
C TYR A 430 7.79 -10.67 -17.34
N ILE A 431 7.61 -11.99 -17.48
CA ILE A 431 6.41 -12.64 -18.02
C ILE A 431 5.92 -13.64 -16.97
N GLY A 432 4.60 -13.76 -16.80
CA GLY A 432 4.01 -14.62 -15.81
C GLY A 432 2.74 -15.33 -16.25
N ALA A 433 2.39 -16.38 -15.50
CA ALA A 433 1.14 -17.10 -15.65
C ALA A 433 0.53 -17.37 -14.28
N MET A 434 -0.80 -17.32 -14.20
CA MET A 434 -1.58 -17.63 -13.01
C MET A 434 -2.72 -18.57 -13.35
N ALA A 435 -3.02 -19.50 -12.43
CA ALA A 435 -4.23 -20.30 -12.47
C ALA A 435 -4.87 -20.31 -11.08
N THR A 436 -6.19 -20.19 -11.02
CA THR A 436 -6.96 -20.31 -9.78
C THR A 436 -8.11 -21.30 -9.96
N ARG A 437 -8.43 -22.05 -8.90
CA ARG A 437 -9.54 -23.00 -8.85
C ARG A 437 -10.34 -22.78 -7.58
N ARG A 438 -11.65 -22.71 -7.70
CA ARG A 438 -12.61 -22.85 -6.62
C ARG A 438 -13.40 -24.13 -6.82
N ASP A 439 -13.40 -24.98 -5.85
CA ASP A 439 -14.07 -26.26 -5.85
C ASP A 439 -15.09 -26.29 -4.70
N PRO A 440 -16.38 -26.04 -4.97
CA PRO A 440 -17.43 -26.28 -4.00
C PRO A 440 -17.61 -27.79 -3.89
N ARG A 441 -17.41 -28.38 -2.71
CA ARG A 441 -17.53 -29.84 -2.48
C ARG A 441 -18.87 -30.41 -2.94
N ALA A 442 -19.89 -29.57 -3.08
CA ALA A 442 -21.23 -29.93 -3.53
C ALA A 442 -21.53 -29.30 -4.92
N GLY A 443 -20.64 -29.39 -5.88
CA GLY A 443 -20.85 -28.85 -7.22
C GLY A 443 -19.61 -28.88 -8.11
N ASP A 444 -19.72 -28.33 -9.32
CA ASP A 444 -18.63 -28.32 -10.27
C ASP A 444 -17.66 -27.18 -10.00
N ALA A 445 -16.37 -27.44 -10.22
CA ALA A 445 -15.31 -26.46 -10.00
C ALA A 445 -15.32 -25.34 -11.03
N SER A 446 -14.88 -24.15 -10.59
CA SER A 446 -14.64 -22.98 -11.42
C SER A 446 -13.14 -22.73 -11.55
N HIS A 447 -12.71 -22.26 -12.72
CA HIS A 447 -11.30 -22.03 -13.00
C HIS A 447 -11.07 -20.63 -13.58
N THR A 448 -9.96 -20.00 -13.20
CA THR A 448 -9.47 -18.80 -13.89
C THR A 448 -8.01 -19.03 -14.25
N ALA A 449 -7.64 -18.76 -15.49
CA ALA A 449 -6.28 -18.84 -15.96
C ALA A 449 -5.90 -17.54 -16.71
N GLY A 450 -4.63 -17.17 -16.64
CA GLY A 450 -4.16 -15.99 -17.36
C GLY A 450 -2.67 -15.85 -17.44
N ILE A 451 -2.26 -14.92 -18.25
CA ILE A 451 -0.87 -14.53 -18.48
C ILE A 451 -0.73 -13.03 -18.33
N ASP A 452 0.42 -12.58 -17.88
CA ASP A 452 0.79 -11.17 -17.80
C ASP A 452 2.25 -10.95 -18.11
N ALA A 453 2.56 -9.76 -18.57
CA ALA A 453 3.92 -9.34 -18.86
C ALA A 453 4.13 -7.88 -18.49
N ARG A 454 5.35 -7.55 -18.09
CA ARG A 454 5.80 -6.19 -17.81
C ARG A 454 7.17 -5.98 -18.42
N LEU A 455 7.30 -4.94 -19.24
CA LEU A 455 8.56 -4.44 -19.78
C LEU A 455 8.81 -3.08 -19.16
N ALA A 456 9.92 -2.92 -18.46
CA ALA A 456 10.24 -1.67 -17.76
C ALA A 456 11.71 -1.31 -17.90
N THR A 457 11.98 -0.02 -17.98
CA THR A 457 13.33 0.56 -18.00
C THR A 457 13.37 1.87 -17.22
N SER A 458 14.53 2.20 -16.66
CA SER A 458 14.81 3.50 -16.02
C SER A 458 15.82 4.33 -16.81
N SER A 459 16.14 3.92 -18.02
CA SER A 459 17.11 4.59 -18.90
C SER A 459 16.49 5.06 -20.23
N PHE A 460 15.16 5.15 -20.30
CA PHE A 460 14.48 5.66 -21.51
C PHE A 460 14.87 7.13 -21.76
N MET A 461 15.35 7.42 -22.96
CA MET A 461 15.86 8.76 -23.32
C MET A 461 16.76 9.36 -22.23
N GLY A 462 17.72 8.59 -21.73
CA GLY A 462 18.68 8.97 -20.72
C GLY A 462 18.36 8.42 -19.32
N ARG A 463 17.55 9.10 -18.51
CA ARG A 463 17.27 8.71 -17.11
C ARG A 463 15.77 8.68 -16.78
N ASN A 464 14.92 8.48 -17.79
CA ASN A 464 13.49 8.42 -17.57
C ASN A 464 13.01 6.99 -17.41
N ASN A 465 11.93 6.86 -16.67
CA ASN A 465 11.20 5.62 -16.50
C ASN A 465 10.20 5.46 -17.63
N LEU A 466 10.09 4.25 -18.14
CA LEU A 466 9.02 3.82 -19.06
C LEU A 466 8.63 2.39 -18.73
N GLU A 467 7.34 2.14 -18.68
CA GLU A 467 6.79 0.81 -18.40
C GLU A 467 5.66 0.52 -19.39
N LEU A 468 5.69 -0.68 -19.97
CA LEU A 468 4.60 -1.27 -20.75
C LEU A 468 4.20 -2.58 -20.08
N SER A 469 2.93 -2.72 -19.71
CA SER A 469 2.40 -3.98 -19.19
C SER A 469 1.17 -4.41 -19.96
N GLY A 470 0.94 -5.73 -20.02
CA GLY A 470 -0.23 -6.31 -20.65
C GLY A 470 -0.61 -7.61 -19.95
N TRP A 471 -1.90 -7.95 -20.01
CA TRP A 471 -2.41 -9.14 -19.39
C TRP A 471 -3.66 -9.67 -20.10
N PHE A 472 -3.89 -10.98 -19.95
CA PHE A 472 -5.06 -11.70 -20.40
C PHE A 472 -5.52 -12.69 -19.34
N LEU A 473 -6.83 -12.77 -19.11
CA LEU A 473 -7.50 -13.68 -18.18
C LEU A 473 -8.68 -14.36 -18.87
N ASN A 474 -8.90 -15.62 -18.53
CA ASN A 474 -10.10 -16.35 -18.86
C ASN A 474 -10.65 -17.05 -17.62
N ALA A 475 -11.93 -16.84 -17.29
CA ALA A 475 -12.60 -17.38 -16.11
C ALA A 475 -13.79 -18.26 -16.54
N THR A 476 -13.66 -19.56 -16.38
CA THR A 476 -14.71 -20.53 -16.69
C THR A 476 -15.42 -21.02 -15.44
N ARG A 477 -16.72 -21.23 -15.56
CA ARG A 477 -17.58 -21.80 -14.51
C ARG A 477 -18.62 -22.74 -15.13
N PRO A 478 -19.24 -23.61 -14.32
CA PRO A 478 -20.22 -24.58 -14.82
C PRO A 478 -21.30 -23.91 -15.68
N GLY A 479 -21.54 -24.45 -16.86
CA GLY A 479 -22.55 -23.95 -17.80
C GLY A 479 -22.21 -22.65 -18.54
N VAL A 480 -21.03 -22.02 -18.30
CA VAL A 480 -20.63 -20.76 -18.91
C VAL A 480 -19.24 -20.87 -19.52
N SER A 481 -19.19 -20.92 -20.87
CA SER A 481 -17.94 -21.08 -21.63
C SER A 481 -17.64 -19.95 -22.60
N THR A 482 -18.54 -18.98 -22.78
CA THR A 482 -18.38 -17.89 -23.75
C THR A 482 -18.46 -16.52 -23.09
N GLY A 483 -17.70 -15.56 -23.60
CA GLY A 483 -17.66 -14.21 -23.02
C GLY A 483 -17.03 -14.17 -21.63
N THR A 484 -16.07 -15.03 -21.37
CA THR A 484 -15.45 -15.29 -20.06
C THR A 484 -14.04 -14.70 -19.93
N SER A 485 -13.63 -13.87 -20.89
CA SER A 485 -12.28 -13.30 -20.92
C SER A 485 -12.25 -11.85 -20.44
N ALA A 486 -11.09 -11.46 -19.94
CA ALA A 486 -10.73 -10.07 -19.68
C ALA A 486 -9.26 -9.85 -20.07
N PHE A 487 -8.95 -8.65 -20.57
CA PHE A 487 -7.58 -8.31 -20.96
C PHE A 487 -7.35 -6.79 -20.86
N GLY A 488 -6.10 -6.41 -20.74
CA GLY A 488 -5.75 -5.00 -20.68
C GLY A 488 -4.29 -4.74 -20.94
N THR A 489 -3.98 -3.47 -21.17
CA THR A 489 -2.62 -2.96 -21.36
C THR A 489 -2.47 -1.60 -20.70
N THR A 490 -1.28 -1.32 -20.21
CA THR A 490 -0.90 -0.05 -19.57
C THR A 490 0.42 0.42 -20.15
N LEU A 491 0.48 1.67 -20.58
CA LEU A 491 1.72 2.41 -20.85
C LEU A 491 1.87 3.46 -19.75
N ASN A 492 3.00 3.47 -19.03
CA ASN A 492 3.24 4.34 -17.90
C ASN A 492 4.60 5.04 -18.02
N TYR A 493 4.61 6.38 -17.87
CA TYR A 493 5.79 7.25 -17.94
C TYR A 493 5.88 8.08 -16.64
N PRO A 494 6.25 7.46 -15.50
CA PRO A 494 6.23 8.09 -14.16
C PRO A 494 7.54 8.85 -13.91
N ASN A 495 7.60 10.12 -14.31
CA ASN A 495 8.79 10.96 -14.14
C ASN A 495 8.46 12.29 -13.46
N ASP A 496 9.46 12.99 -12.91
CA ASP A 496 9.28 14.17 -12.05
C ASP A 496 8.61 15.35 -12.77
N ARG A 497 9.03 15.64 -14.01
CA ARG A 497 8.50 16.78 -14.77
C ARG A 497 7.25 16.47 -15.55
N TRP A 498 7.19 15.28 -16.13
CA TRP A 498 6.07 14.77 -16.89
C TRP A 498 5.70 13.40 -16.35
N ASN A 499 4.46 13.24 -15.98
CA ASN A 499 3.91 11.97 -15.52
C ASN A 499 2.71 11.63 -16.40
N GLY A 500 2.82 10.55 -17.15
CA GLY A 500 1.79 10.16 -18.13
C GLY A 500 1.45 8.69 -18.00
N ARG A 501 0.17 8.37 -18.22
CA ARG A 501 -0.32 6.99 -18.18
C ARG A 501 -1.46 6.82 -19.18
N VAL A 502 -1.49 5.66 -19.82
CA VAL A 502 -2.61 5.24 -20.68
C VAL A 502 -2.96 3.80 -20.33
N ASP A 503 -4.21 3.57 -19.94
CA ASP A 503 -4.75 2.24 -19.70
C ASP A 503 -5.85 1.93 -20.70
N ALA A 504 -5.88 0.69 -21.19
CA ALA A 504 -6.96 0.13 -21.99
C ALA A 504 -7.34 -1.24 -21.46
N VAL A 505 -8.63 -1.43 -21.19
CA VAL A 505 -9.16 -2.66 -20.58
C VAL A 505 -10.46 -3.07 -21.28
N GLU A 506 -10.62 -4.37 -21.53
CA GLU A 506 -11.90 -4.98 -21.90
C GLU A 506 -12.23 -6.11 -20.92
N ILE A 507 -13.47 -6.10 -20.41
CA ILE A 507 -14.02 -7.18 -19.59
C ILE A 507 -15.27 -7.69 -20.28
N GLN A 508 -15.29 -8.96 -20.59
CA GLN A 508 -16.42 -9.59 -21.24
C GLN A 508 -17.58 -9.85 -20.26
N LYS A 509 -18.76 -10.13 -20.84
CA LYS A 509 -20.04 -10.18 -20.11
C LYS A 509 -20.05 -11.23 -18.97
N ASN A 510 -19.43 -12.36 -19.19
CA ASN A 510 -19.46 -13.51 -18.27
C ASN A 510 -18.14 -13.73 -17.55
N PHE A 511 -17.21 -12.79 -17.61
CA PHE A 511 -15.96 -12.86 -16.86
C PHE A 511 -16.25 -12.71 -15.35
N ASP A 512 -16.01 -13.77 -14.60
CA ASP A 512 -16.27 -13.82 -13.14
C ASP A 512 -15.26 -14.74 -12.46
N PRO A 513 -14.12 -14.18 -11.98
CA PRO A 513 -13.09 -14.95 -11.30
C PRO A 513 -13.56 -15.31 -9.90
N GLN A 514 -13.97 -16.56 -9.70
CA GLN A 514 -14.59 -17.03 -8.46
C GLN A 514 -13.67 -17.00 -7.23
N VAL A 515 -12.36 -17.01 -7.42
CA VAL A 515 -11.34 -16.80 -6.36
C VAL A 515 -10.85 -15.34 -6.34
N GLY A 516 -11.38 -14.52 -7.22
CA GLY A 516 -10.94 -13.17 -7.47
C GLY A 516 -11.97 -12.10 -7.13
N PHE A 517 -11.73 -10.90 -7.65
CA PHE A 517 -12.64 -9.75 -7.52
C PHE A 517 -12.71 -8.97 -8.83
N VAL A 518 -13.89 -8.65 -9.27
CA VAL A 518 -14.16 -7.74 -10.39
C VAL A 518 -15.28 -6.80 -10.00
N THR A 519 -15.05 -5.50 -10.19
CA THR A 519 -16.02 -4.47 -9.81
C THR A 519 -17.19 -4.42 -10.77
N ARG A 520 -16.95 -4.66 -12.07
CA ARG A 520 -17.93 -4.56 -13.16
C ARG A 520 -17.54 -5.45 -14.32
N GLN A 521 -18.54 -5.86 -15.13
CA GLN A 521 -18.41 -6.68 -16.33
C GLN A 521 -18.99 -5.96 -17.55
N ALA A 522 -18.81 -6.53 -18.74
CA ALA A 522 -19.41 -6.11 -20.01
C ALA A 522 -19.04 -4.70 -20.46
N TYR A 523 -17.75 -4.31 -20.38
CA TYR A 523 -17.32 -2.97 -20.79
C TYR A 523 -15.92 -2.96 -21.42
N ARG A 524 -15.63 -1.86 -22.13
CA ARG A 524 -14.30 -1.40 -22.54
C ARG A 524 -14.02 -0.07 -21.87
N ARG A 525 -12.80 0.14 -21.39
CA ARG A 525 -12.38 1.38 -20.78
C ARG A 525 -11.01 1.82 -21.28
N TYR A 526 -10.89 3.13 -21.52
CA TYR A 526 -9.66 3.82 -21.91
C TYR A 526 -9.44 4.98 -20.94
N THR A 527 -8.25 5.05 -20.35
CA THR A 527 -7.95 6.06 -19.32
C THR A 527 -6.59 6.70 -19.57
N PRO A 528 -6.45 7.66 -20.49
CA PRO A 528 -5.26 8.49 -20.63
C PRO A 528 -5.20 9.55 -19.53
N SER A 529 -3.99 9.80 -19.00
CA SER A 529 -3.69 10.91 -18.10
C SER A 529 -2.32 11.50 -18.39
N LEU A 530 -2.15 12.79 -18.16
CA LEU A 530 -0.89 13.49 -18.30
C LEU A 530 -0.82 14.66 -17.33
N ASP A 531 0.26 14.71 -16.54
CA ASP A 531 0.57 15.80 -15.64
C ASP A 531 1.89 16.47 -16.02
N PHE A 532 1.88 17.80 -15.99
CA PHE A 532 3.06 18.65 -16.11
C PHE A 532 3.37 19.26 -14.74
N GLN A 533 4.57 19.00 -14.22
CA GLN A 533 4.94 19.26 -12.83
C GLN A 533 6.19 20.15 -12.70
N PRO A 534 6.15 21.43 -13.16
CA PRO A 534 7.29 22.32 -13.07
C PRO A 534 7.67 22.65 -11.62
N ARG A 535 8.98 22.82 -11.42
CA ARG A 535 9.55 23.29 -10.14
C ARG A 535 10.15 24.67 -10.33
N PRO A 536 9.48 25.75 -9.90
CA PRO A 536 10.03 27.10 -9.99
C PRO A 536 11.34 27.19 -9.19
N GLN A 537 12.38 27.69 -9.84
CA GLN A 537 13.68 27.90 -9.18
C GLN A 537 13.60 29.13 -8.28
N ASN A 538 14.19 29.03 -7.09
CA ASN A 538 14.31 30.13 -6.11
C ASN A 538 12.98 30.81 -5.70
N HIS A 539 11.84 30.11 -5.88
CA HIS A 539 10.56 30.65 -5.42
C HIS A 539 10.46 30.51 -3.89
N PRO A 540 10.11 31.57 -3.14
CA PRO A 540 10.19 31.54 -1.67
C PRO A 540 9.20 30.58 -1.00
N TYR A 541 8.08 30.27 -1.65
CA TYR A 541 7.00 29.45 -1.06
C TYR A 541 6.73 28.16 -1.83
N ILE A 542 6.77 28.20 -3.17
CA ILE A 542 6.32 27.09 -4.03
C ILE A 542 7.49 26.22 -4.41
N ARG A 543 7.40 24.94 -4.07
CA ARG A 543 8.37 23.91 -4.43
C ARG A 543 8.07 23.30 -5.80
N GLN A 544 6.79 23.06 -6.10
CA GLN A 544 6.34 22.42 -7.33
C GLN A 544 4.90 22.84 -7.64
N ILE A 545 4.58 23.02 -8.89
CA ILE A 545 3.21 23.23 -9.37
C ILE A 545 2.85 22.02 -10.22
N THR A 546 1.59 21.60 -10.19
CA THR A 546 1.07 20.55 -11.08
C THR A 546 -0.10 21.11 -11.87
N PHE A 547 -0.03 20.94 -13.18
CA PHE A 547 -1.14 21.08 -14.12
C PHE A 547 -1.34 19.74 -14.79
N GLY A 548 -2.58 19.28 -14.92
CA GLY A 548 -2.77 17.96 -15.48
C GLY A 548 -4.17 17.68 -15.96
N GLY A 549 -4.34 16.55 -16.60
CA GLY A 549 -5.64 16.07 -17.04
C GLY A 549 -5.70 14.56 -17.13
N ALA A 550 -6.88 14.05 -16.83
CA ALA A 550 -7.21 12.65 -17.02
C ALA A 550 -8.54 12.55 -17.76
N MET A 551 -8.66 11.55 -18.61
CA MET A 551 -9.90 11.24 -19.31
C MET A 551 -10.24 9.77 -19.08
N THR A 552 -11.51 9.47 -18.86
CA THR A 552 -12.04 8.11 -18.84
C THR A 552 -13.11 8.01 -19.90
N VAL A 553 -12.97 7.05 -20.81
CA VAL A 553 -14.01 6.67 -21.77
C VAL A 553 -14.36 5.22 -21.52
N GLN A 554 -15.63 4.96 -21.25
CA GLN A 554 -16.12 3.61 -21.03
C GLN A 554 -17.31 3.35 -21.94
N THR A 555 -17.24 2.24 -22.67
CA THR A 555 -18.29 1.79 -23.56
C THR A 555 -18.75 0.39 -23.15
N ASN A 556 -19.94 0.00 -23.60
CA ASN A 556 -20.30 -1.42 -23.58
C ASN A 556 -19.55 -2.17 -24.72
N LEU A 557 -19.74 -3.48 -24.80
CA LEU A 557 -19.07 -4.32 -25.81
C LEU A 557 -19.54 -4.04 -27.28
N ARG A 558 -20.61 -3.26 -27.47
CA ARG A 558 -21.08 -2.77 -28.77
C ARG A 558 -20.52 -1.39 -29.12
N ASN A 559 -19.56 -0.87 -28.28
CA ASN A 559 -18.99 0.49 -28.40
C ASN A 559 -20.01 1.64 -28.17
N GLU A 560 -21.14 1.37 -27.50
CA GLU A 560 -22.03 2.42 -27.04
C GLU A 560 -21.45 3.07 -25.79
N LEU A 561 -21.45 4.41 -25.73
CA LEU A 561 -20.88 5.15 -24.60
C LEU A 561 -21.70 4.91 -23.34
N LEU A 562 -21.07 4.39 -22.28
CA LEU A 562 -21.64 4.25 -20.94
C LEU A 562 -21.22 5.40 -20.04
N GLN A 563 -19.94 5.77 -20.11
CA GLN A 563 -19.38 6.81 -19.28
C GLN A 563 -18.26 7.54 -20.01
N ARG A 564 -18.24 8.87 -19.90
CA ARG A 564 -17.09 9.71 -20.25
C ARG A 564 -16.81 10.63 -19.07
N GLY A 565 -15.57 10.67 -18.62
CA GLY A 565 -15.11 11.58 -17.61
C GLY A 565 -13.90 12.37 -18.10
N ILE A 566 -13.83 13.64 -17.77
CA ILE A 566 -12.66 14.49 -17.96
C ILE A 566 -12.40 15.17 -16.63
N GLU A 567 -11.19 15.01 -16.11
CA GLU A 567 -10.71 15.73 -14.94
C GLU A 567 -9.53 16.62 -15.35
N ALA A 568 -9.56 17.87 -14.95
CA ALA A 568 -8.49 18.82 -15.18
C ALA A 568 -7.99 19.34 -13.82
N THR A 569 -6.74 19.06 -13.48
CA THR A 569 -6.02 19.74 -12.40
C THR A 569 -5.64 21.12 -12.91
N LEU A 570 -6.48 22.12 -12.63
CA LEU A 570 -6.30 23.50 -13.07
C LEU A 570 -5.07 24.10 -12.41
N PHE A 571 -4.84 23.72 -11.17
CA PHE A 571 -3.71 24.17 -10.37
C PHE A 571 -3.57 23.31 -9.12
N GLN A 572 -2.35 22.85 -8.83
CA GLN A 572 -1.97 22.28 -7.55
C GLN A 572 -0.57 22.79 -7.19
N ALA A 573 -0.40 23.32 -5.98
CA ALA A 573 0.89 23.77 -5.48
C ALA A 573 1.32 22.95 -4.27
N ASN A 574 2.55 22.44 -4.33
CA ASN A 574 3.29 21.90 -3.21
C ASN A 574 4.22 22.99 -2.68
N LEU A 575 4.09 23.35 -1.40
CA LEU A 575 4.84 24.44 -0.78
C LEU A 575 6.11 23.90 -0.09
N HIS A 576 7.11 24.76 0.10
CA HIS A 576 8.32 24.43 0.88
C HIS A 576 7.99 24.12 2.35
N SER A 577 6.91 24.69 2.89
CA SER A 577 6.39 24.37 4.23
C SER A 577 5.91 22.92 4.38
N GLY A 578 5.67 22.21 3.26
CA GLY A 578 5.01 20.91 3.21
C GLY A 578 3.49 20.99 3.09
N ASP A 579 2.93 22.18 3.00
CA ASP A 579 1.50 22.38 2.69
C ASP A 579 1.25 22.12 1.21
N ASN A 580 0.01 21.73 0.89
CA ASN A 580 -0.45 21.52 -0.47
C ASN A 580 -1.84 22.12 -0.62
N LEU A 581 -2.10 22.73 -1.77
CA LEU A 581 -3.45 23.21 -2.14
C LEU A 581 -3.68 23.03 -3.63
N GLY A 582 -4.94 22.87 -4.02
CA GLY A 582 -5.26 22.69 -5.43
C GLY A 582 -6.73 22.90 -5.77
N LEU A 583 -6.94 23.02 -7.06
CA LEU A 583 -8.22 23.21 -7.72
C LEU A 583 -8.33 22.23 -8.88
N LEU A 584 -9.39 21.47 -8.90
CA LEU A 584 -9.70 20.49 -9.93
C LEU A 584 -11.12 20.75 -10.49
N ALA A 585 -11.25 20.68 -11.80
CA ALA A 585 -12.54 20.69 -12.48
C ALA A 585 -12.79 19.32 -13.13
N ALA A 586 -14.02 18.85 -13.05
CA ALA A 586 -14.42 17.59 -13.67
C ALA A 586 -15.72 17.75 -14.46
N ASN A 587 -15.76 17.13 -15.65
CA ASN A 587 -16.97 16.90 -16.41
C ASN A 587 -17.21 15.40 -16.53
N ARG A 588 -18.41 14.95 -16.19
CA ARG A 588 -18.81 13.55 -16.30
C ARG A 588 -20.08 13.43 -17.11
N ARG A 589 -20.13 12.47 -18.02
CA ARG A 589 -21.35 11.97 -18.66
C ARG A 589 -21.49 10.50 -18.32
N GLU A 590 -22.69 10.11 -17.90
CA GLU A 590 -23.00 8.74 -17.51
C GLU A 590 -24.36 8.33 -18.03
N ARG A 591 -24.45 7.12 -18.62
CA ARG A 591 -25.68 6.44 -18.98
C ARG A 591 -25.86 5.24 -18.07
N LEU A 592 -27.02 5.16 -17.44
CA LEU A 592 -27.34 4.04 -16.54
C LEU A 592 -27.75 2.81 -17.35
N ASP A 593 -27.00 1.71 -17.17
CA ASP A 593 -27.26 0.40 -17.78
C ASP A 593 -28.09 -0.54 -16.90
N ALA A 594 -28.45 -0.08 -15.67
CA ALA A 594 -29.39 -0.67 -14.73
C ALA A 594 -30.05 0.44 -13.92
N PRO A 595 -31.22 0.22 -13.29
CA PRO A 595 -31.76 1.15 -12.31
C PRO A 595 -30.76 1.36 -11.20
N PHE A 596 -30.54 2.61 -10.78
CA PHE A 596 -29.63 2.94 -9.69
C PHE A 596 -30.39 3.45 -8.47
N ARG A 597 -30.45 2.62 -7.44
CA ARG A 597 -31.01 3.00 -6.14
C ARG A 597 -29.93 3.70 -5.32
N LEU A 598 -30.10 5.00 -5.15
CA LEU A 598 -29.17 5.82 -4.35
C LEU A 598 -29.44 5.65 -2.85
N THR A 599 -30.71 5.59 -2.46
CA THR A 599 -31.24 5.30 -1.11
C THR A 599 -32.68 4.84 -1.24
N ASP A 600 -33.31 4.47 -0.10
CA ASP A 600 -34.72 4.19 -0.05
C ASP A 600 -35.53 5.41 -0.51
N GLY A 601 -36.40 5.21 -1.50
CA GLY A 601 -37.21 6.29 -2.08
C GLY A 601 -36.57 7.08 -3.22
N ILE A 602 -35.24 6.94 -3.50
CA ILE A 602 -34.56 7.60 -4.63
C ILE A 602 -33.95 6.55 -5.54
N THR A 603 -34.58 6.32 -6.70
CA THR A 603 -34.09 5.39 -7.72
C THR A 603 -34.05 6.10 -9.08
N LEU A 604 -32.86 6.12 -9.67
CA LEU A 604 -32.64 6.67 -11.01
C LEU A 604 -32.93 5.60 -12.07
N PRO A 605 -33.66 5.93 -13.16
CA PRO A 605 -34.17 4.94 -14.09
C PRO A 605 -33.08 4.38 -15.03
N LEU A 606 -33.29 3.13 -15.47
CA LEU A 606 -32.52 2.49 -16.56
C LEU A 606 -32.54 3.36 -17.82
N GLY A 607 -31.41 3.48 -18.46
CA GLY A 607 -31.23 4.18 -19.73
C GLY A 607 -31.13 5.70 -19.62
N ALA A 608 -31.32 6.27 -18.42
CA ALA A 608 -31.17 7.71 -18.22
C ALA A 608 -29.69 8.13 -18.45
N GLU A 609 -29.54 9.29 -19.11
CA GLU A 609 -28.26 9.92 -19.39
C GLU A 609 -28.13 11.20 -18.58
N TYR A 610 -27.01 11.34 -17.90
CA TYR A 610 -26.68 12.49 -17.08
C TYR A 610 -25.35 13.11 -17.50
N SER A 611 -25.28 14.43 -17.47
CA SER A 611 -24.02 15.15 -17.67
C SER A 611 -23.88 16.17 -16.56
N PHE A 612 -22.78 16.13 -15.83
CA PHE A 612 -22.58 17.00 -14.70
C PHE A 612 -21.14 17.50 -14.58
N ASN A 613 -21.01 18.76 -14.13
CA ASN A 613 -19.76 19.44 -13.91
C ASN A 613 -19.54 19.61 -12.41
N ARG A 614 -18.31 19.43 -11.98
CA ARG A 614 -17.96 19.54 -10.58
C ARG A 614 -16.66 20.31 -10.43
N LEU A 615 -16.59 21.10 -9.37
CA LEU A 615 -15.39 21.84 -8.98
C LEU A 615 -14.97 21.37 -7.59
N ARG A 616 -13.69 21.04 -7.44
CA ARG A 616 -13.09 20.54 -6.21
C ARG A 616 -11.97 21.45 -5.76
N PHE A 617 -12.08 21.97 -4.55
CA PHE A 617 -11.02 22.61 -3.81
C PHE A 617 -10.47 21.64 -2.77
N PHE A 618 -9.17 21.57 -2.64
CA PHE A 618 -8.55 20.77 -1.60
C PHE A 618 -7.30 21.44 -1.05
N GLY A 619 -6.96 21.10 0.19
CA GLY A 619 -5.75 21.58 0.83
C GLY A 619 -5.35 20.69 1.99
N ASN A 620 -4.04 20.54 2.14
CA ASN A 620 -3.42 19.77 3.20
C ASN A 620 -2.38 20.65 3.91
N THR A 621 -2.43 20.72 5.21
CA THR A 621 -1.34 21.33 5.97
C THR A 621 -0.27 20.29 6.30
N ALA A 622 0.96 20.75 6.45
CA ALA A 622 2.10 19.86 6.71
C ALA A 622 1.84 18.98 7.95
N GLY A 623 1.93 17.68 7.75
CA GLY A 623 1.68 16.68 8.78
C GLY A 623 2.60 16.76 10.00
N ARG A 624 3.76 17.44 9.91
CA ARG A 624 4.69 17.68 11.02
C ARG A 624 4.16 18.62 12.11
N ARG A 625 3.08 19.36 11.87
CA ARG A 625 2.50 20.28 12.86
C ARG A 625 1.77 19.50 13.96
N LYS A 626 1.72 20.06 15.17
CA LYS A 626 0.91 19.48 16.27
C LYS A 626 -0.56 19.38 15.91
N LEU A 627 -1.04 20.31 15.10
CA LEU A 627 -2.37 20.31 14.52
C LEU A 627 -2.25 20.40 13.00
N SER A 628 -2.75 19.41 12.30
CA SER A 628 -2.76 19.37 10.84
C SER A 628 -4.14 19.02 10.30
N PHE A 629 -4.47 19.62 9.15
CA PHE A 629 -5.75 19.48 8.48
C PHE A 629 -5.57 19.01 7.06
N ASN A 630 -6.47 18.14 6.61
CA ASN A 630 -6.71 17.84 5.22
C ASN A 630 -8.17 18.17 4.97
N ALA A 631 -8.46 19.04 4.02
CA ALA A 631 -9.82 19.47 3.70
C ALA A 631 -10.09 19.33 2.21
N ARG A 632 -11.31 18.94 1.86
CA ARG A 632 -11.84 18.87 0.51
C ARG A 632 -13.26 19.44 0.49
N TYR A 633 -13.51 20.33 -0.46
CA TYR A 633 -14.82 20.86 -0.77
C TYR A 633 -15.10 20.62 -2.25
N GLU A 634 -16.18 19.90 -2.55
CA GLU A 634 -16.57 19.61 -3.92
C GLU A 634 -18.03 19.98 -4.12
N VAL A 635 -18.31 20.73 -5.18
CA VAL A 635 -19.64 21.25 -5.51
C VAL A 635 -19.90 21.12 -7.01
N GLY A 636 -21.14 20.91 -7.35
CA GLY A 636 -21.59 20.88 -8.74
C GLY A 636 -22.76 19.93 -8.96
N ASP A 637 -22.97 19.58 -10.22
CA ASP A 637 -24.07 18.72 -10.61
C ASP A 637 -23.86 17.28 -10.12
N PHE A 638 -24.94 16.55 -9.92
CA PHE A 638 -24.94 15.13 -9.55
C PHE A 638 -26.22 14.47 -10.07
N TYR A 639 -26.08 13.63 -11.08
CA TYR A 639 -27.18 13.02 -11.85
C TYR A 639 -28.19 14.08 -12.31
N SER A 640 -29.44 14.02 -11.83
CA SER A 640 -30.55 14.91 -12.17
C SER A 640 -30.54 16.25 -11.40
N GLY A 641 -29.63 16.42 -10.43
CA GLY A 641 -29.60 17.60 -9.57
C GLY A 641 -28.20 18.02 -9.15
N THR A 642 -28.00 18.32 -7.88
CA THR A 642 -26.73 18.87 -7.35
C THR A 642 -26.20 18.08 -6.17
N ARG A 643 -24.88 18.14 -5.95
CA ARG A 643 -24.20 17.61 -4.77
C ARG A 643 -23.17 18.60 -4.24
N THR A 644 -23.22 18.79 -2.92
CA THR A 644 -22.16 19.45 -2.16
C THR A 644 -21.52 18.42 -1.25
N GLU A 645 -20.20 18.23 -1.36
CA GLU A 645 -19.41 17.37 -0.47
C GLU A 645 -18.43 18.22 0.33
N ARG A 646 -18.36 17.95 1.63
CA ARG A 646 -17.38 18.51 2.55
C ARG A 646 -16.69 17.37 3.28
N GLN A 647 -15.38 17.29 3.16
CA GLN A 647 -14.58 16.32 3.88
C GLN A 647 -13.47 17.03 4.62
N MET A 648 -13.27 16.67 5.87
CA MET A 648 -12.20 17.17 6.71
C MET A 648 -11.59 16.02 7.51
N ASN A 649 -10.27 16.00 7.55
CA ASN A 649 -9.50 15.14 8.42
C ASN A 649 -8.56 16.02 9.26
N MET A 650 -8.71 15.98 10.58
CA MET A 650 -7.91 16.73 11.54
C MET A 650 -7.06 15.76 12.36
N ASN A 651 -5.75 15.95 12.33
CA ASN A 651 -4.81 15.19 13.16
C ASN A 651 -4.26 16.09 14.26
N ILE A 652 -4.35 15.63 15.49
CA ILE A 652 -3.89 16.31 16.69
C ILE A 652 -2.81 15.45 17.34
N ARG A 653 -1.63 16.03 17.54
CA ARG A 653 -0.49 15.41 18.20
C ARG A 653 -0.23 16.14 19.49
N LEU A 654 -0.71 15.60 20.59
CA LEU A 654 -0.59 16.23 21.91
C LEU A 654 0.85 16.14 22.44
N ARG A 655 1.43 14.95 22.35
CA ARG A 655 2.81 14.62 22.72
C ARG A 655 3.23 13.33 21.99
N PRO A 656 4.53 12.96 22.00
CA PRO A 656 4.95 11.67 21.49
C PRO A 656 4.13 10.52 22.05
N GLY A 657 3.57 9.70 21.17
CA GLY A 657 2.71 8.56 21.51
C GLY A 657 1.25 8.89 21.86
N LEU A 658 0.81 10.16 21.78
CA LEU A 658 -0.61 10.51 22.03
C LEU A 658 -1.21 11.29 20.88
N PHE A 659 -2.10 10.61 20.13
CA PHE A 659 -2.72 11.10 18.90
C PHE A 659 -4.23 11.08 18.97
N MET A 660 -4.83 12.05 18.28
CA MET A 660 -6.26 12.03 17.97
C MET A 660 -6.43 12.35 16.50
N ASN A 661 -7.31 11.63 15.84
CA ASN A 661 -7.73 11.88 14.47
C ASN A 661 -9.24 12.03 14.44
N VAL A 662 -9.73 13.09 13.81
CA VAL A 662 -11.15 13.31 13.56
C VAL A 662 -11.35 13.41 12.05
N ASN A 663 -12.11 12.49 11.50
CA ASN A 663 -12.47 12.50 10.09
C ASN A 663 -13.98 12.69 9.95
N THR A 664 -14.40 13.66 9.13
CA THR A 664 -15.80 13.94 8.85
C THR A 664 -16.03 14.02 7.34
N GLN A 665 -17.14 13.46 6.89
CA GLN A 665 -17.60 13.58 5.51
C GLN A 665 -19.07 13.88 5.50
N TRP A 666 -19.48 14.97 4.83
CA TRP A 666 -20.85 15.39 4.67
C TRP A 666 -21.17 15.51 3.19
N ASN A 667 -22.25 14.86 2.75
CA ASN A 667 -22.81 15.01 1.42
C ASN A 667 -24.23 15.52 1.54
N ARG A 668 -24.55 16.57 0.79
CA ARG A 668 -25.91 17.03 0.56
C ARG A 668 -26.19 16.88 -0.94
N ILE A 669 -27.18 16.08 -1.25
CA ILE A 669 -27.60 15.73 -2.59
C ILE A 669 -29.05 16.18 -2.73
N GLU A 670 -29.33 17.01 -3.73
CA GLU A 670 -30.65 17.53 -4.03
C GLU A 670 -31.00 17.13 -5.47
N LEU A 671 -31.93 16.21 -5.60
CA LEU A 671 -32.45 15.72 -6.87
C LEU A 671 -33.93 16.02 -6.98
N PRO A 672 -34.53 16.10 -8.19
CA PRO A 672 -35.95 16.13 -8.37
C PRO A 672 -36.69 14.97 -7.68
N GLU A 673 -36.04 13.82 -7.60
CA GLU A 673 -36.53 12.58 -6.99
C GLU A 673 -36.51 12.64 -5.44
N GLY A 674 -35.77 13.56 -4.86
CA GLY A 674 -35.67 13.74 -3.41
C GLY A 674 -34.35 14.30 -2.93
N THR A 675 -34.26 14.59 -1.64
CA THR A 675 -33.04 15.09 -0.99
C THR A 675 -32.41 14.01 -0.11
N LEU A 676 -31.12 13.83 -0.22
CA LEU A 676 -30.34 12.92 0.62
C LEU A 676 -29.20 13.69 1.30
N THR A 677 -29.14 13.57 2.63
CA THR A 677 -27.97 14.05 3.39
C THR A 677 -27.29 12.87 4.05
N THR A 678 -26.00 12.67 3.76
CA THR A 678 -25.20 11.65 4.44
C THR A 678 -24.10 12.29 5.27
N LYS A 679 -23.92 11.77 6.48
CA LYS A 679 -22.86 12.21 7.40
C LYS A 679 -22.10 10.99 7.88
N LEU A 680 -20.78 11.08 7.85
CA LEU A 680 -19.87 10.08 8.39
C LEU A 680 -18.92 10.80 9.36
N TYR A 681 -18.82 10.29 10.56
CA TYR A 681 -17.90 10.75 11.59
C TYR A 681 -17.03 9.59 12.03
N ARG A 682 -15.73 9.81 12.07
CA ARG A 682 -14.76 8.84 12.60
C ARG A 682 -13.83 9.56 13.56
N PHE A 683 -13.68 9.00 14.73
CA PHE A 683 -12.72 9.44 15.72
C PHE A 683 -11.77 8.28 16.02
N THR A 684 -10.47 8.53 15.96
CA THR A 684 -9.45 7.59 16.40
C THR A 684 -8.62 8.26 17.48
N GLY A 685 -8.56 7.65 18.66
CA GLY A 685 -7.70 8.05 19.77
C GLY A 685 -6.64 6.98 20.00
N GLU A 686 -5.36 7.36 19.94
CA GLU A 686 -4.25 6.42 20.12
C GLU A 686 -3.38 6.84 21.28
N THR A 687 -3.09 5.88 22.16
CA THR A 687 -2.06 5.97 23.19
C THR A 687 -1.01 4.91 22.90
N GLN A 688 0.15 5.36 22.46
CA GLN A 688 1.30 4.54 22.09
C GLN A 688 2.31 4.63 23.23
N PHE A 689 2.29 3.68 24.14
CA PHE A 689 3.16 3.68 25.32
C PHE A 689 4.63 3.43 24.95
N SER A 690 4.84 2.52 23.97
CA SER A 690 6.15 2.14 23.43
C SER A 690 5.96 1.58 22.00
N PRO A 691 7.05 1.24 21.29
CA PRO A 691 6.95 0.48 20.03
C PRO A 691 6.22 -0.85 20.18
N PHE A 692 6.21 -1.39 21.39
CA PHE A 692 5.68 -2.73 21.72
C PHE A 692 4.30 -2.70 22.40
N MET A 693 3.79 -1.52 22.78
CA MET A 693 2.53 -1.43 23.54
C MET A 693 1.69 -0.23 23.10
N ALA A 694 0.48 -0.47 22.66
CA ALA A 694 -0.44 0.57 22.21
C ALA A 694 -1.91 0.25 22.52
N LEU A 695 -2.70 1.29 22.75
CA LEU A 695 -4.15 1.25 22.87
C LEU A 695 -4.74 2.16 21.79
N VAL A 696 -5.59 1.60 20.93
CA VAL A 696 -6.28 2.30 19.86
C VAL A 696 -7.78 2.24 20.07
N ASN A 697 -8.44 3.39 20.06
CA ASN A 697 -9.89 3.50 20.13
C ASN A 697 -10.42 4.08 18.83
N ASN A 698 -11.31 3.36 18.16
CA ASN A 698 -11.99 3.77 16.95
C ASN A 698 -13.49 3.95 17.25
N ILE A 699 -14.03 5.14 17.01
CA ILE A 699 -15.45 5.43 17.12
C ILE A 699 -15.93 5.90 15.74
N GLN A 700 -16.98 5.26 15.22
CA GLN A 700 -17.52 5.56 13.89
C GLN A 700 -19.04 5.65 13.94
N TYR A 701 -19.59 6.69 13.32
CA TYR A 701 -21.04 6.85 13.14
C TYR A 701 -21.34 7.29 11.72
N ASP A 702 -22.30 6.67 11.08
CA ASP A 702 -22.84 7.13 9.82
C ASP A 702 -24.37 7.13 9.80
N THR A 703 -24.92 8.12 9.10
CA THR A 703 -26.38 8.32 9.03
C THR A 703 -27.09 7.38 8.07
N GLN A 704 -26.37 6.59 7.27
CA GLN A 704 -26.95 5.61 6.34
C GLN A 704 -27.30 4.32 7.08
N SER A 705 -26.35 3.76 7.84
CA SER A 705 -26.59 2.60 8.68
C SER A 705 -27.25 2.95 10.01
N ALA A 706 -27.22 4.24 10.40
CA ALA A 706 -27.63 4.75 11.72
C ALA A 706 -26.97 3.97 12.87
N VAL A 707 -25.72 3.51 12.69
CA VAL A 707 -25.00 2.72 13.67
C VAL A 707 -23.79 3.49 14.21
N LEU A 708 -23.74 3.63 15.53
CA LEU A 708 -22.54 4.04 16.26
C LEU A 708 -21.75 2.79 16.63
N GLY A 709 -20.52 2.68 16.13
CA GLY A 709 -19.60 1.59 16.46
C GLY A 709 -18.40 2.13 17.27
N TRP A 710 -18.05 1.41 18.32
CA TRP A 710 -16.82 1.64 19.09
C TRP A 710 -16.00 0.35 19.14
N GLN A 711 -14.73 0.46 18.76
CA GLN A 711 -13.73 -0.59 18.97
C GLN A 711 -12.58 -0.02 19.79
N SER A 712 -12.19 -0.75 20.83
CA SER A 712 -10.97 -0.52 21.62
C SER A 712 -10.05 -1.72 21.45
N ARG A 713 -8.83 -1.49 20.98
CA ARG A 713 -7.82 -2.53 20.73
C ARG A 713 -6.55 -2.20 21.51
N PHE A 714 -6.17 -3.09 22.38
CA PHE A 714 -4.88 -3.10 23.06
C PHE A 714 -4.00 -4.18 22.43
N ARG A 715 -2.77 -3.81 22.03
CA ARG A 715 -1.73 -4.73 21.57
C ARG A 715 -0.52 -4.60 22.46
N TRP A 716 0.02 -5.73 22.87
CA TRP A 716 1.28 -5.81 23.58
C TRP A 716 2.18 -6.86 22.92
N ILE A 717 3.27 -6.41 22.29
CA ILE A 717 4.34 -7.24 21.75
C ILE A 717 5.27 -7.56 22.92
N LEU A 718 5.20 -8.77 23.45
CA LEU A 718 6.01 -9.23 24.59
C LEU A 718 7.48 -9.32 24.20
N THR A 719 7.74 -9.96 23.06
CA THR A 719 8.99 -9.98 22.31
C THR A 719 8.64 -10.04 20.84
N PRO A 720 9.51 -9.60 19.91
CA PRO A 720 9.19 -9.67 18.47
C PRO A 720 8.68 -11.06 18.05
N GLY A 721 7.46 -11.11 17.49
CA GLY A 721 6.78 -12.35 17.12
C GLY A 721 5.86 -12.96 18.20
N ASN A 722 5.79 -12.38 19.41
CA ASN A 722 4.92 -12.85 20.50
C ASN A 722 3.99 -11.73 20.93
N ASP A 723 2.71 -11.87 20.67
CA ASP A 723 1.72 -10.81 20.81
C ASP A 723 0.56 -11.20 21.73
N LEU A 724 0.11 -10.23 22.53
CA LEU A 724 -1.17 -10.26 23.23
C LEU A 724 -2.08 -9.19 22.64
N TYR A 725 -3.28 -9.59 22.25
CA TYR A 725 -4.35 -8.69 21.82
C TYR A 725 -5.55 -8.78 22.76
N LEU A 726 -6.08 -7.61 23.11
CA LEU A 726 -7.38 -7.47 23.76
C LEU A 726 -8.21 -6.53 22.92
N VAL A 727 -9.34 -7.01 22.43
CA VAL A 727 -10.22 -6.23 21.53
C VAL A 727 -11.62 -6.22 22.11
N TYR A 728 -12.18 -5.03 22.27
CA TYR A 728 -13.59 -4.84 22.64
C TYR A 728 -14.29 -4.06 21.54
N THR A 729 -15.43 -4.56 21.09
CA THR A 729 -16.30 -3.91 20.10
C THR A 729 -17.72 -3.79 20.62
N HIS A 730 -18.35 -2.65 20.42
CA HIS A 730 -19.74 -2.41 20.76
C HIS A 730 -20.40 -1.56 19.67
N ASN A 731 -21.52 -2.03 19.17
CA ASN A 731 -22.33 -1.32 18.20
C ASN A 731 -23.69 -0.96 18.79
N TRP A 732 -24.16 0.26 18.49
CA TRP A 732 -25.48 0.75 18.86
C TRP A 732 -26.21 1.21 17.60
N LEU A 733 -27.51 0.90 17.52
CA LEU A 733 -28.42 1.49 16.54
C LEU A 733 -28.96 2.82 17.08
N ASP A 734 -28.90 3.85 16.29
CA ASP A 734 -29.60 5.12 16.53
C ASP A 734 -31.06 4.92 16.09
N ASP A 735 -31.95 4.65 17.07
CA ASP A 735 -33.35 4.37 16.80
C ASP A 735 -34.10 5.72 16.68
N PRO A 736 -34.53 6.14 15.49
CA PRO A 736 -35.21 7.41 15.27
C PRO A 736 -36.62 7.44 15.87
N VAL A 737 -37.23 6.29 16.17
CA VAL A 737 -38.57 6.20 16.77
C VAL A 737 -38.50 6.41 18.28
N ARG A 738 -37.45 5.86 18.91
CA ARG A 738 -37.25 5.94 20.35
C ARG A 738 -36.32 7.06 20.77
N GLU A 739 -35.73 7.77 19.80
CA GLU A 739 -34.75 8.85 19.98
C GLU A 739 -33.61 8.49 20.95
N ARG A 740 -33.11 7.24 20.86
CA ARG A 740 -32.03 6.74 21.70
C ARG A 740 -31.18 5.71 21.00
N PHE A 741 -29.95 5.56 21.47
CA PHE A 741 -29.05 4.49 21.03
C PHE A 741 -29.39 3.16 21.71
N GLU A 742 -29.68 2.12 20.92
CA GLU A 742 -29.94 0.76 21.39
C GLU A 742 -28.78 -0.16 21.06
N SER A 743 -28.37 -0.97 22.05
CA SER A 743 -27.25 -1.91 21.85
C SER A 743 -27.60 -2.98 20.83
N LEU A 744 -26.83 -3.06 19.73
CA LEU A 744 -26.97 -4.09 18.69
C LEU A 744 -26.19 -5.35 19.06
N ASP A 745 -24.90 -5.20 19.28
CA ASP A 745 -23.98 -6.28 19.59
C ASP A 745 -22.80 -5.80 20.42
N ARG A 746 -22.21 -6.73 21.17
CA ARG A 746 -20.97 -6.54 21.93
C ARG A 746 -20.08 -7.75 21.70
N ARG A 747 -18.78 -7.51 21.54
CA ARG A 747 -17.78 -8.55 21.40
C ARG A 747 -16.56 -8.20 22.23
N MET A 748 -16.02 -9.22 22.87
CA MET A 748 -14.72 -9.14 23.52
C MET A 748 -13.88 -10.31 23.00
N ALA A 749 -12.68 -10.02 22.53
CA ALA A 749 -11.73 -11.03 22.09
C ALA A 749 -10.39 -10.85 22.81
N SER A 750 -9.77 -11.95 23.20
CA SER A 750 -8.42 -12.00 23.73
C SER A 750 -7.65 -13.05 22.95
N LYS A 751 -6.54 -12.65 22.32
CA LYS A 751 -5.67 -13.55 21.55
C LYS A 751 -4.25 -13.49 22.08
N ILE A 752 -3.65 -14.65 22.25
CA ILE A 752 -2.24 -14.83 22.59
C ILE A 752 -1.59 -15.59 21.44
N LEU A 753 -0.52 -15.02 20.89
CA LEU A 753 0.32 -15.61 19.86
C LEU A 753 1.73 -15.80 20.43
N TYR A 754 2.31 -16.97 20.21
CA TYR A 754 3.69 -17.27 20.61
C TYR A 754 4.46 -17.89 19.44
N THR A 755 5.72 -17.44 19.25
CA THR A 755 6.57 -17.93 18.15
C THR A 755 7.77 -18.68 18.72
N TYR A 756 7.88 -19.96 18.37
CA TYR A 756 9.07 -20.78 18.57
C TYR A 756 9.89 -20.79 17.28
N ARG A 757 11.16 -20.44 17.37
CA ARG A 757 12.12 -20.43 16.24
C ARG A 757 13.21 -21.45 16.48
N PHE A 758 13.45 -22.30 15.46
CA PHE A 758 14.45 -23.38 15.52
C PHE A 758 15.61 -23.12 14.57
#